data_a1f4381eba155694b9afd9ee548d25e8
#
_entry.id   a1f4381eba155694b9afd9ee548d25e8
#
_cell.length_a   1.000
_cell.length_b   1.000
_cell.length_c   1.000
_cell.angle_alpha   90.00
_cell.angle_beta   90.00
_cell.angle_gamma   90.00
#
_symmetry.space_group_name_H-M   'P 1'
#
loop_
_entity.id
_entity.type
_entity.pdbx_description
1 polymer ?
#
loop_
_entity_poly.entity_id
_entity_poly.type
_entity_poly.pdbx_seq_one_letter_code
_entity_poly.pdbx_strand_id
1 'polypeptide(L)'
;MNRKQRRALGRSGAKPGFGGAGTMAPDAMFGQLFGAALAAHRAGEFAEAERRYRHILQLFPTHAETNRMLGAALMAQTNAAAAIPYFERAVALRPDVATAYEDLVRAQAAAGNLKLAISAAARALELAETAQIKSLFAQCVRTARFTADDGRIRKLLLRAVSEAWDRPRELTGACISMVMLNGAVKDAVSRTNAAWPERLRATQLFGASGATALADDALLGCLLISDPITDIGLERLMTNMRCGLLASAAEAADEDACDDRALDFYCALARQCFINDYVYAVTETETEQALRLRDKLEQALAASAPYPVLWPVAVGAYFPLHGLANAAILLERSWPQCVDAVMVQQVKEPAEERRIAATIPVLTKIDAEVSRAVQQQYEESPYPRWVTPEPPGPAIVLNEYQPQNTLEVLIAGCGTGLSTVEFARQTPRARITAIDLSLASLSYASRMAEKLGLTNVQFAQADLLKLGAAGREFDYIDASGVLHHLADPWAGWRVLLSLLRPEGVMQVGLYSALARRSVGAARAFIAERGYLPVAEQIRRFREAVMAADDGSMLKSVVQWNDFFAINECRDLLFHVQEHRITLPEIKAFLAAERVQFAGFMLDPSTRARFAAHFPDPAALTDLDRWHTFETEAPDTFAGMYRFWVHKPAVPSQETTAKPG
;
A
#
# COMPACT_ATOMS: atom_id res chain seq x y z
N MET A 1 59.54 18.75 17.00
CA MET A 1 60.98 18.93 16.84
C MET A 1 61.28 20.26 16.17
N ASN A 2 62.31 20.84 16.57
CA ASN A 2 62.75 22.17 16.75
C ASN A 2 63.07 23.00 15.48
N ARG A 3 62.87 24.29 15.61
CA ARG A 3 63.04 25.43 14.71
C ARG A 3 64.47 25.72 14.21
N LYS A 4 65.37 24.72 14.17
CA LYS A 4 66.82 24.92 13.94
C LYS A 4 67.42 24.26 12.69
N GLN A 5 66.60 23.78 11.73
CA GLN A 5 67.14 23.20 10.48
C GLN A 5 66.78 24.00 9.19
N ARG A 6 66.40 25.23 9.30
CA ARG A 6 66.13 26.15 8.16
C ARG A 6 67.21 27.23 8.02
N ARG A 7 68.49 26.87 8.00
CA ARG A 7 69.56 27.80 7.60
C ARG A 7 70.83 27.01 7.30
N ALA A 8 70.91 26.47 6.11
CA ALA A 8 72.16 26.26 5.36
C ALA A 8 71.80 25.67 4.01
N LEU A 9 71.81 26.45 3.03
CA LEU A 9 72.54 26.32 1.76
C LEU A 9 72.08 27.43 0.84
N GLY A 10 72.94 28.39 0.74
CA GLY A 10 72.74 29.53 -0.14
C GLY A 10 73.30 29.29 -1.53
N ARG A 11 72.73 30.07 -2.42
CA ARG A 11 73.30 30.67 -3.65
C ARG A 11 74.25 29.86 -4.51
N SER A 12 73.76 29.47 -5.70
CA SER A 12 74.53 29.69 -6.93
C SER A 12 73.62 29.66 -8.18
N GLY A 13 73.72 30.68 -9.01
CA GLY A 13 73.73 30.62 -10.47
C GLY A 13 72.46 30.39 -11.23
N ALA A 14 71.80 31.46 -11.63
CA ALA A 14 70.80 31.46 -12.69
C ALA A 14 71.39 31.16 -14.07
N LYS A 15 70.65 30.30 -14.86
CA LYS A 15 70.55 30.40 -16.32
C LYS A 15 69.08 30.14 -16.73
N PRO A 16 68.49 30.88 -17.67
CA PRO A 16 67.11 30.72 -18.09
C PRO A 16 67.01 29.51 -19.00
N GLY A 17 66.33 28.45 -18.53
CA GLY A 17 65.96 27.28 -19.34
C GLY A 17 64.52 27.41 -19.75
N PHE A 18 64.27 27.18 -21.01
CA PHE A 18 62.98 27.15 -21.73
C PHE A 18 61.83 26.53 -20.93
N GLY A 19 60.65 27.18 -21.04
CA GLY A 19 59.43 26.72 -20.44
C GLY A 19 59.00 25.33 -20.90
N GLY A 20 59.18 24.33 -20.01
CA GLY A 20 58.47 23.09 -20.09
C GLY A 20 57.06 23.30 -19.56
N ALA A 21 56.07 23.03 -20.38
CA ALA A 21 54.68 22.92 -19.92
C ALA A 21 54.67 21.92 -18.76
N GLY A 22 54.41 22.38 -17.52
CA GLY A 22 54.36 21.54 -16.33
C GLY A 22 53.26 20.54 -16.53
N THR A 23 53.60 19.26 -16.71
CA THR A 23 52.67 18.15 -16.65
C THR A 23 52.05 18.18 -15.27
N MET A 24 50.76 18.52 -15.17
CA MET A 24 50.02 18.43 -13.94
C MET A 24 50.16 17.01 -13.34
N ALA A 25 50.37 16.92 -12.05
CA ALA A 25 50.36 15.63 -11.38
C ALA A 25 49.02 14.90 -11.68
N PRO A 26 49.04 13.58 -11.92
CA PRO A 26 47.84 12.81 -12.30
C PRO A 26 46.63 13.06 -11.39
N ASP A 27 46.84 13.19 -10.08
CA ASP A 27 45.76 13.47 -9.10
C ASP A 27 45.16 14.88 -9.27
N ALA A 28 45.98 15.90 -9.60
CA ALA A 28 45.51 17.25 -9.83
C ALA A 28 44.74 17.34 -11.17
N MET A 29 45.20 16.63 -12.18
CA MET A 29 44.51 16.52 -13.47
C MET A 29 43.15 15.80 -13.31
N PHE A 30 43.13 14.67 -12.59
CA PHE A 30 41.88 13.98 -12.29
C PHE A 30 40.90 14.88 -11.54
N GLY A 31 41.33 15.55 -10.47
CA GLY A 31 40.49 16.46 -9.67
C GLY A 31 39.85 17.57 -10.53
N GLN A 32 40.61 18.15 -11.44
CA GLN A 32 40.11 19.20 -12.36
C GLN A 32 39.06 18.62 -13.33
N LEU A 33 39.36 17.49 -13.97
CA LEU A 33 38.47 16.87 -14.95
C LEU A 33 37.18 16.39 -14.28
N PHE A 34 37.27 15.74 -13.09
CA PHE A 34 36.13 15.24 -12.37
C PHE A 34 35.27 16.38 -11.80
N GLY A 35 35.90 17.47 -11.30
CA GLY A 35 35.19 18.67 -10.86
C GLY A 35 34.38 19.31 -11.96
N ALA A 36 34.97 19.43 -13.18
CA ALA A 36 34.27 19.98 -14.34
C ALA A 36 33.11 19.09 -14.83
N ALA A 37 33.25 17.74 -14.76
CA ALA A 37 32.18 16.82 -15.10
C ALA A 37 31.03 16.86 -14.06
N LEU A 38 31.37 16.96 -12.78
CA LEU A 38 30.40 17.08 -11.70
C LEU A 38 29.64 18.42 -11.76
N ALA A 39 30.29 19.50 -12.14
CA ALA A 39 29.65 20.80 -12.35
C ALA A 39 28.58 20.73 -13.45
N ALA A 40 28.92 20.15 -14.61
CA ALA A 40 27.96 19.94 -15.70
C ALA A 40 26.79 19.04 -15.25
N HIS A 41 27.06 17.98 -14.49
CA HIS A 41 26.03 17.09 -13.94
C HIS A 41 25.07 17.86 -13.03
N ARG A 42 25.60 18.69 -12.11
CA ARG A 42 24.78 19.52 -11.20
C ARG A 42 23.99 20.61 -11.92
N ALA A 43 24.48 21.08 -13.04
CA ALA A 43 23.76 22.03 -13.89
C ALA A 43 22.65 21.39 -14.74
N GLY A 44 22.48 20.03 -14.66
CA GLY A 44 21.50 19.31 -15.49
C GLY A 44 21.97 19.07 -16.93
N GLU A 45 23.21 19.41 -17.25
CA GLU A 45 23.83 19.23 -18.60
C GLU A 45 24.31 17.78 -18.76
N PHE A 46 23.38 16.79 -18.67
CA PHE A 46 23.74 15.39 -18.57
C PHE A 46 24.49 14.83 -19.76
N ALA A 47 24.21 15.30 -20.97
CA ALA A 47 24.94 14.89 -22.16
C ALA A 47 26.41 15.40 -22.16
N GLU A 48 26.66 16.59 -21.62
CA GLU A 48 28.01 17.12 -21.42
C GLU A 48 28.74 16.38 -20.29
N ALA A 49 28.04 16.14 -19.17
CA ALA A 49 28.58 15.34 -18.07
C ALA A 49 28.99 13.94 -18.52
N GLU A 50 28.16 13.28 -19.32
CA GLU A 50 28.44 11.96 -19.93
C GLU A 50 29.74 11.99 -20.77
N ARG A 51 29.89 12.96 -21.68
CA ARG A 51 31.11 13.09 -22.49
C ARG A 51 32.36 13.25 -21.64
N ARG A 52 32.28 14.09 -20.60
CA ARG A 52 33.38 14.34 -19.67
C ARG A 52 33.70 13.10 -18.82
N TYR A 53 32.73 12.40 -18.28
CA TYR A 53 32.97 11.17 -17.54
C TYR A 53 33.56 10.06 -18.40
N ARG A 54 33.11 9.91 -19.66
CA ARG A 54 33.73 8.96 -20.60
C ARG A 54 35.21 9.32 -20.90
N HIS A 55 35.52 10.60 -21.06
CA HIS A 55 36.91 11.01 -21.21
C HIS A 55 37.77 10.70 -19.99
N ILE A 56 37.25 10.91 -18.79
CA ILE A 56 37.95 10.53 -17.55
C ILE A 56 38.17 9.01 -17.50
N LEU A 57 37.19 8.19 -17.87
CA LEU A 57 37.33 6.74 -17.87
C LEU A 57 38.30 6.21 -18.94
N GLN A 58 38.59 6.96 -20.00
CA GLN A 58 39.68 6.61 -20.93
C GLN A 58 41.05 6.75 -20.25
N LEU A 59 41.22 7.70 -19.35
CA LEU A 59 42.45 7.94 -18.60
C LEU A 59 42.54 7.15 -17.30
N PHE A 60 41.39 6.94 -16.64
CA PHE A 60 41.25 6.28 -15.31
C PHE A 60 40.14 5.23 -15.33
N PRO A 61 40.29 4.10 -16.03
CA PRO A 61 39.22 3.13 -16.27
C PRO A 61 38.72 2.38 -15.03
N THR A 62 39.52 2.38 -13.95
CA THR A 62 39.19 1.72 -12.69
C THR A 62 38.67 2.66 -11.60
N HIS A 63 38.32 3.90 -11.96
CA HIS A 63 37.80 4.83 -10.97
C HIS A 63 36.31 4.57 -10.72
N ALA A 64 35.97 3.97 -9.58
CA ALA A 64 34.63 3.51 -9.24
C ALA A 64 33.59 4.65 -9.27
N GLU A 65 33.91 5.80 -8.64
CA GLU A 65 32.99 6.92 -8.57
C GLU A 65 32.69 7.55 -9.95
N THR A 66 33.68 7.60 -10.88
CA THR A 66 33.43 8.06 -12.23
C THR A 66 32.49 7.12 -13.00
N ASN A 67 32.66 5.79 -12.83
CA ASN A 67 31.72 4.83 -13.40
C ASN A 67 30.31 5.06 -12.82
N ARG A 68 30.18 5.25 -11.51
CA ARG A 68 28.89 5.51 -10.85
C ARG A 68 28.24 6.79 -11.39
N MET A 69 28.99 7.89 -11.48
CA MET A 69 28.49 9.18 -11.97
C MET A 69 28.13 9.17 -13.46
N LEU A 70 28.85 8.39 -14.27
CA LEU A 70 28.48 8.19 -15.68
C LEU A 70 27.15 7.42 -15.78
N GLY A 71 27.00 6.35 -15.00
CA GLY A 71 25.72 5.64 -14.89
C GLY A 71 24.57 6.57 -14.49
N ALA A 72 24.79 7.44 -13.48
CA ALA A 72 23.80 8.42 -13.04
C ALA A 72 23.44 9.45 -14.13
N ALA A 73 24.42 9.93 -14.92
CA ALA A 73 24.16 10.83 -16.04
C ALA A 73 23.34 10.15 -17.16
N LEU A 74 23.57 8.87 -17.42
CA LEU A 74 22.78 8.07 -18.36
C LEU A 74 21.35 7.81 -17.85
N MET A 75 21.18 7.54 -16.56
CA MET A 75 19.87 7.41 -15.93
C MET A 75 19.05 8.69 -16.04
N ALA A 76 19.68 9.85 -15.82
CA ALA A 76 19.02 11.15 -15.97
C ALA A 76 18.57 11.43 -17.41
N GLN A 77 19.23 10.80 -18.40
CA GLN A 77 18.84 10.82 -19.81
C GLN A 77 17.85 9.69 -20.18
N THR A 78 17.22 9.04 -19.17
CA THR A 78 16.29 7.91 -19.34
C THR A 78 16.88 6.68 -20.05
N ASN A 79 18.20 6.54 -20.07
CA ASN A 79 18.91 5.42 -20.71
C ASN A 79 19.42 4.40 -19.68
N ALA A 80 18.49 3.73 -19.01
CA ALA A 80 18.78 2.75 -17.96
C ALA A 80 19.65 1.58 -18.47
N ALA A 81 19.38 1.08 -19.67
CA ALA A 81 20.12 -0.05 -20.23
C ALA A 81 21.61 0.29 -20.44
N ALA A 82 21.92 1.51 -20.89
CA ALA A 82 23.30 1.95 -21.05
C ALA A 82 23.99 2.28 -19.71
N ALA A 83 23.24 2.60 -18.66
CA ALA A 83 23.76 2.89 -17.32
C ALA A 83 24.25 1.64 -16.57
N ILE A 84 23.56 0.50 -16.75
CA ILE A 84 23.79 -0.75 -16.02
C ILE A 84 25.28 -1.18 -16.03
N PRO A 85 25.99 -1.30 -17.17
CA PRO A 85 27.38 -1.76 -17.19
C PRO A 85 28.32 -0.88 -16.35
N TYR A 86 28.04 0.42 -16.27
CA TYR A 86 28.84 1.35 -15.47
C TYR A 86 28.58 1.20 -13.98
N PHE A 87 27.32 1.00 -13.57
CA PHE A 87 27.01 0.68 -12.17
C PHE A 87 27.57 -0.69 -11.76
N GLU A 88 27.48 -1.72 -12.61
CA GLU A 88 28.09 -3.03 -12.37
C GLU A 88 29.61 -2.90 -12.22
N ARG A 89 30.25 -2.07 -13.04
CA ARG A 89 31.68 -1.80 -12.90
C ARG A 89 32.00 -1.06 -11.59
N ALA A 90 31.15 -0.09 -11.19
CA ALA A 90 31.33 0.65 -9.94
C ALA A 90 31.26 -0.30 -8.72
N VAL A 91 30.26 -1.19 -8.64
CA VAL A 91 30.12 -2.15 -7.54
C VAL A 91 31.19 -3.24 -7.57
N ALA A 92 31.69 -3.62 -8.75
CA ALA A 92 32.82 -4.55 -8.87
C ALA A 92 34.13 -3.94 -8.32
N LEU A 93 34.35 -2.64 -8.54
CA LEU A 93 35.51 -1.89 -8.04
C LEU A 93 35.40 -1.55 -6.53
N ARG A 94 34.21 -1.30 -6.05
CA ARG A 94 33.93 -0.96 -4.65
C ARG A 94 32.71 -1.73 -4.13
N PRO A 95 32.89 -3.02 -3.81
CA PRO A 95 31.78 -3.90 -3.36
C PRO A 95 31.30 -3.62 -1.93
N ASP A 96 31.91 -2.66 -1.25
CA ASP A 96 31.63 -2.20 0.10
C ASP A 96 30.75 -0.94 0.15
N VAL A 97 30.34 -0.38 -1.01
CA VAL A 97 29.62 0.89 -1.09
C VAL A 97 28.13 0.65 -1.38
N ALA A 98 27.28 0.79 -0.38
CA ALA A 98 25.83 0.55 -0.48
C ALA A 98 25.15 1.47 -1.54
N THR A 99 25.53 2.74 -1.64
CA THR A 99 24.95 3.70 -2.61
C THR A 99 25.18 3.30 -4.06
N ALA A 100 26.31 2.61 -4.37
CA ALA A 100 26.54 2.10 -5.71
C ALA A 100 25.56 0.98 -6.08
N TYR A 101 25.19 0.14 -5.10
CA TYR A 101 24.15 -0.88 -5.28
C TYR A 101 22.74 -0.23 -5.39
N GLU A 102 22.45 0.84 -4.64
CA GLU A 102 21.18 1.56 -4.79
C GLU A 102 20.99 2.07 -6.23
N ASP A 103 22.04 2.66 -6.81
CA ASP A 103 22.01 3.15 -8.20
C ASP A 103 21.83 1.99 -9.19
N LEU A 104 22.49 0.85 -8.93
CA LEU A 104 22.32 -0.38 -9.74
C LEU A 104 20.90 -0.93 -9.63
N VAL A 105 20.28 -0.92 -8.43
CA VAL A 105 18.87 -1.33 -8.24
C VAL A 105 17.96 -0.50 -9.11
N ARG A 106 18.09 0.84 -9.06
CA ARG A 106 17.24 1.75 -9.86
C ARG A 106 17.41 1.50 -11.37
N ALA A 107 18.64 1.30 -11.84
CA ALA A 107 18.89 1.04 -13.23
C ALA A 107 18.35 -0.31 -13.70
N GLN A 108 18.55 -1.38 -12.92
CA GLN A 108 18.04 -2.71 -13.23
C GLN A 108 16.50 -2.73 -13.21
N ALA A 109 15.87 -2.08 -12.22
CA ALA A 109 14.42 -1.97 -12.13
C ALA A 109 13.84 -1.19 -13.32
N ALA A 110 14.43 -0.05 -13.69
CA ALA A 110 14.02 0.75 -14.83
C ALA A 110 14.18 0.02 -16.18
N ALA A 111 15.16 -0.89 -16.27
CA ALA A 111 15.36 -1.75 -17.44
C ALA A 111 14.46 -3.00 -17.43
N GLY A 112 13.62 -3.23 -16.40
CA GLY A 112 12.76 -4.40 -16.26
C GLY A 112 13.48 -5.67 -15.75
N ASN A 113 14.74 -5.58 -15.35
CA ASN A 113 15.56 -6.70 -14.88
C ASN A 113 15.31 -6.99 -13.38
N LEU A 114 14.06 -7.31 -13.03
CA LEU A 114 13.58 -7.36 -11.66
C LEU A 114 14.39 -8.29 -10.74
N LYS A 115 14.77 -9.48 -11.24
CA LYS A 115 15.58 -10.44 -10.47
C LYS A 115 16.95 -9.85 -10.08
N LEU A 116 17.60 -9.14 -10.99
CA LEU A 116 18.90 -8.49 -10.74
C LEU A 116 18.75 -7.31 -9.79
N ALA A 117 17.68 -6.53 -9.93
CA ALA A 117 17.37 -5.44 -9.02
C ALA A 117 17.18 -5.95 -7.58
N ILE A 118 16.39 -7.02 -7.37
CA ILE A 118 16.17 -7.63 -6.05
C ILE A 118 17.49 -8.14 -5.46
N SER A 119 18.33 -8.80 -6.27
CA SER A 119 19.64 -9.29 -5.82
C SER A 119 20.56 -8.14 -5.39
N ALA A 120 20.62 -7.06 -6.16
CA ALA A 120 21.40 -5.87 -5.84
C ALA A 120 20.87 -5.16 -4.57
N ALA A 121 19.53 -5.06 -4.42
CA ALA A 121 18.91 -4.49 -3.22
C ALA A 121 19.21 -5.32 -1.96
N ALA A 122 19.14 -6.65 -2.08
CA ALA A 122 19.52 -7.53 -0.99
C ALA A 122 21.00 -7.33 -0.58
N ARG A 123 21.89 -7.12 -1.56
CA ARG A 123 23.30 -6.82 -1.25
C ARG A 123 23.48 -5.45 -0.60
N ALA A 124 22.74 -4.44 -1.07
CA ALA A 124 22.74 -3.11 -0.45
C ALA A 124 22.31 -3.17 1.03
N LEU A 125 21.26 -3.96 1.34
CA LEU A 125 20.78 -4.17 2.71
C LEU A 125 21.81 -4.84 3.64
N GLU A 126 22.66 -5.72 3.11
CA GLU A 126 23.76 -6.30 3.89
C GLU A 126 24.85 -5.26 4.26
N LEU A 127 25.02 -4.24 3.42
CA LEU A 127 26.01 -3.19 3.62
C LEU A 127 25.51 -2.06 4.50
N ALA A 128 24.22 -1.68 4.34
CA ALA A 128 23.60 -0.62 5.10
C ALA A 128 22.07 -0.78 5.13
N GLU A 129 21.50 -0.76 6.32
CA GLU A 129 20.04 -0.84 6.52
C GLU A 129 19.40 0.56 6.62
N THR A 130 19.37 1.29 5.51
CA THR A 130 18.68 2.59 5.45
C THR A 130 17.22 2.43 5.05
N ALA A 131 16.36 3.37 5.45
CA ALA A 131 14.96 3.43 5.02
C ALA A 131 14.84 3.44 3.48
N GLN A 132 15.75 4.11 2.81
CA GLN A 132 15.81 4.19 1.35
C GLN A 132 16.05 2.82 0.70
N ILE A 133 17.00 2.04 1.20
CA ILE A 133 17.31 0.71 0.65
C ILE A 133 16.16 -0.26 0.94
N LYS A 134 15.56 -0.19 2.15
CA LYS A 134 14.36 -0.96 2.51
C LYS A 134 13.21 -0.68 1.53
N SER A 135 12.93 0.59 1.25
CA SER A 135 11.92 1.00 0.29
C SER A 135 12.23 0.52 -1.14
N LEU A 136 13.49 0.63 -1.60
CA LEU A 136 13.89 0.13 -2.91
C LEU A 136 13.69 -1.39 -3.04
N PHE A 137 14.08 -2.16 -2.02
CA PHE A 137 13.83 -3.61 -2.00
C PHE A 137 12.34 -3.90 -2.10
N ALA A 138 11.51 -3.25 -1.26
CA ALA A 138 10.07 -3.42 -1.24
C ALA A 138 9.44 -3.09 -2.61
N GLN A 139 9.81 -1.97 -3.23
CA GLN A 139 9.35 -1.59 -4.57
C GLN A 139 9.71 -2.66 -5.63
N CYS A 140 10.92 -3.23 -5.57
CA CYS A 140 11.32 -4.28 -6.50
C CYS A 140 10.52 -5.56 -6.34
N VAL A 141 10.11 -5.93 -5.12
CA VAL A 141 9.38 -7.18 -4.87
C VAL A 141 7.86 -7.08 -5.07
N ARG A 142 7.26 -5.88 -5.14
CA ARG A 142 5.80 -5.70 -5.34
C ARG A 142 5.23 -6.55 -6.48
N THR A 143 5.91 -6.58 -7.62
CA THR A 143 5.46 -7.33 -8.81
C THR A 143 6.19 -8.66 -9.01
N ALA A 144 7.11 -8.99 -8.11
CA ALA A 144 7.90 -10.22 -8.23
C ALA A 144 7.02 -11.46 -8.04
N ARG A 145 7.34 -12.51 -8.81
CA ARG A 145 6.80 -13.85 -8.63
C ARG A 145 7.99 -14.82 -8.60
N PHE A 146 8.22 -15.41 -7.43
CA PHE A 146 9.36 -16.28 -7.22
C PHE A 146 9.08 -17.68 -7.74
N THR A 147 10.06 -18.27 -8.43
CA THR A 147 10.00 -19.63 -9.00
C THR A 147 11.02 -20.57 -8.37
N ALA A 148 11.90 -20.05 -7.52
CA ALA A 148 12.89 -20.80 -6.76
C ALA A 148 13.00 -20.20 -5.35
N ASP A 149 13.11 -21.05 -4.34
CA ASP A 149 13.28 -20.60 -2.95
C ASP A 149 14.72 -20.11 -2.76
N ASP A 150 14.84 -18.85 -2.39
CA ASP A 150 16.08 -18.23 -1.93
C ASP A 150 15.87 -17.85 -0.45
N GLY A 151 16.49 -18.60 0.45
CA GLY A 151 16.34 -18.39 1.89
C GLY A 151 16.79 -17.02 2.37
N ARG A 152 17.66 -16.31 1.63
CA ARG A 152 18.05 -14.92 1.90
C ARG A 152 16.89 -13.97 1.56
N ILE A 153 16.33 -14.13 0.37
CA ILE A 153 15.20 -13.28 -0.07
C ILE A 153 13.95 -13.57 0.80
N ARG A 154 13.70 -14.84 1.15
CA ARG A 154 12.61 -15.22 2.07
C ARG A 154 12.73 -14.51 3.42
N LYS A 155 13.92 -14.42 4.00
CA LYS A 155 14.17 -13.68 5.25
C LYS A 155 13.94 -12.18 5.08
N LEU A 156 14.33 -11.60 3.94
CA LEU A 156 14.10 -10.19 3.65
C LEU A 156 12.62 -9.89 3.43
N LEU A 157 11.86 -10.78 2.77
CA LEU A 157 10.41 -10.65 2.63
C LEU A 157 9.71 -10.71 4.00
N LEU A 158 10.09 -11.67 4.86
CA LEU A 158 9.57 -11.75 6.23
C LEU A 158 9.81 -10.42 6.97
N ARG A 159 11.02 -9.88 6.89
CA ARG A 159 11.35 -8.58 7.51
C ARG A 159 10.60 -7.43 6.87
N ALA A 160 10.46 -7.43 5.54
CA ALA A 160 9.76 -6.37 4.83
C ALA A 160 8.29 -6.24 5.25
N VAL A 161 7.62 -7.38 5.50
CA VAL A 161 6.23 -7.40 6.00
C VAL A 161 6.19 -7.06 7.49
N SER A 162 7.00 -7.71 8.34
CA SER A 162 6.97 -7.55 9.80
C SER A 162 7.46 -6.19 10.28
N GLU A 163 8.45 -5.58 9.60
CA GLU A 163 9.00 -4.26 9.89
C GLU A 163 8.31 -3.14 9.07
N ALA A 164 7.29 -3.47 8.28
CA ALA A 164 6.55 -2.54 7.43
C ALA A 164 7.46 -1.68 6.52
N TRP A 165 8.23 -2.34 5.63
CA TRP A 165 9.04 -1.63 4.63
C TRP A 165 8.19 -1.06 3.50
N ASP A 166 6.95 -1.53 3.38
CA ASP A 166 5.87 -1.11 2.51
C ASP A 166 4.53 -1.51 3.14
N ARG A 167 3.40 -1.12 2.54
CA ARG A 167 2.09 -1.69 2.89
C ARG A 167 2.14 -3.20 2.71
N PRO A 168 1.72 -4.01 3.69
CA PRO A 168 1.68 -5.48 3.56
C PRO A 168 0.98 -5.95 2.27
N ARG A 169 -0.13 -5.31 1.90
CA ARG A 169 -0.91 -5.59 0.69
C ARG A 169 -0.07 -5.56 -0.60
N GLU A 170 0.87 -4.62 -0.71
CA GLU A 170 1.74 -4.50 -1.88
C GLU A 170 2.75 -5.66 -1.98
N LEU A 171 3.06 -6.30 -0.86
CA LEU A 171 4.03 -7.40 -0.78
C LEU A 171 3.38 -8.79 -0.79
N THR A 172 2.05 -8.88 -0.53
CA THR A 172 1.32 -10.14 -0.38
C THR A 172 1.53 -11.08 -1.56
N GLY A 173 1.44 -10.61 -2.80
CA GLY A 173 1.63 -11.46 -3.98
C GLY A 173 3.03 -12.07 -4.11
N ALA A 174 4.07 -11.31 -3.76
CA ALA A 174 5.45 -11.81 -3.74
C ALA A 174 5.65 -12.84 -2.63
N CYS A 175 5.13 -12.56 -1.43
CA CYS A 175 5.21 -13.46 -0.29
C CYS A 175 4.44 -14.77 -0.54
N ILE A 176 3.23 -14.72 -1.09
CA ILE A 176 2.46 -15.90 -1.49
C ILE A 176 3.27 -16.75 -2.48
N SER A 177 3.86 -16.14 -3.52
CA SER A 177 4.68 -16.89 -4.47
C SER A 177 5.87 -17.59 -3.82
N MET A 178 6.47 -16.99 -2.78
CA MET A 178 7.57 -17.58 -2.01
C MET A 178 7.07 -18.68 -1.06
N VAL A 179 5.94 -18.49 -0.39
CA VAL A 179 5.30 -19.49 0.48
C VAL A 179 4.93 -20.74 -0.32
N MET A 180 4.40 -20.59 -1.54
CA MET A 180 4.05 -21.71 -2.44
C MET A 180 5.26 -22.51 -2.95
N LEU A 181 6.48 -22.08 -2.70
CA LEU A 181 7.70 -22.86 -2.95
C LEU A 181 8.05 -23.81 -1.79
N ASN A 182 7.44 -23.65 -0.62
CA ASN A 182 7.51 -24.62 0.46
C ASN A 182 6.76 -25.90 0.05
N GLY A 183 7.47 -27.03 -0.01
CA GLY A 183 6.91 -28.30 -0.48
C GLY A 183 5.70 -28.76 0.32
N ALA A 184 5.72 -28.61 1.66
CA ALA A 184 4.60 -29.01 2.52
C ALA A 184 3.34 -28.18 2.23
N VAL A 185 3.49 -26.85 2.06
CA VAL A 185 2.40 -25.94 1.71
C VAL A 185 1.85 -26.28 0.32
N LYS A 186 2.72 -26.40 -0.67
CA LYS A 186 2.35 -26.71 -2.06
C LYS A 186 1.57 -28.01 -2.16
N ASP A 187 2.05 -29.06 -1.51
CA ASP A 187 1.42 -30.38 -1.51
C ASP A 187 0.07 -30.37 -0.79
N ALA A 188 -0.04 -29.65 0.32
CA ALA A 188 -1.29 -29.48 1.04
C ALA A 188 -2.33 -28.69 0.22
N VAL A 189 -1.93 -27.59 -0.44
CA VAL A 189 -2.78 -26.83 -1.37
C VAL A 189 -3.27 -27.73 -2.51
N SER A 190 -2.37 -28.55 -3.09
CA SER A 190 -2.73 -29.47 -4.17
C SER A 190 -3.78 -30.48 -3.74
N ARG A 191 -3.60 -31.13 -2.56
CA ARG A 191 -4.56 -32.08 -1.99
C ARG A 191 -5.91 -31.41 -1.68
N THR A 192 -5.86 -30.22 -1.09
CA THR A 192 -7.06 -29.44 -0.77
C THR A 192 -7.86 -29.12 -2.03
N ASN A 193 -7.19 -28.62 -3.08
CA ASN A 193 -7.85 -28.29 -4.35
C ASN A 193 -8.47 -29.52 -5.02
N ALA A 194 -7.80 -30.69 -4.96
CA ALA A 194 -8.30 -31.92 -5.54
C ALA A 194 -9.55 -32.46 -4.79
N ALA A 195 -9.66 -32.22 -3.50
CA ALA A 195 -10.78 -32.66 -2.68
C ALA A 195 -11.93 -31.63 -2.60
N TRP A 196 -11.68 -30.38 -2.98
CA TRP A 196 -12.66 -29.30 -2.82
C TRP A 196 -14.02 -29.63 -3.47
N PRO A 197 -15.18 -29.41 -2.82
CA PRO A 197 -15.38 -28.67 -1.55
C PRO A 197 -15.27 -29.50 -0.26
N GLU A 198 -14.86 -30.76 -0.32
CA GLU A 198 -14.70 -31.61 0.87
C GLU A 198 -13.62 -31.05 1.81
N ARG A 199 -13.83 -31.25 3.13
CA ARG A 199 -12.90 -30.85 4.18
C ARG A 199 -11.97 -32.02 4.53
N LEU A 200 -10.68 -31.84 4.31
CA LEU A 200 -9.65 -32.81 4.67
C LEU A 200 -9.18 -32.58 6.11
N ARG A 201 -8.97 -33.67 6.86
CA ARG A 201 -8.36 -33.60 8.20
C ARG A 201 -6.89 -33.22 8.09
N ALA A 202 -6.32 -32.59 9.12
CA ALA A 202 -4.92 -32.23 9.18
C ALA A 202 -3.99 -33.45 8.92
N THR A 203 -4.34 -34.65 9.40
CA THR A 203 -3.61 -35.88 9.13
C THR A 203 -3.62 -36.32 7.66
N GLN A 204 -4.68 -36.00 6.91
CA GLN A 204 -4.78 -36.28 5.48
C GLN A 204 -3.95 -35.25 4.66
N LEU A 205 -3.81 -34.04 5.18
CA LEU A 205 -3.02 -32.96 4.54
C LEU A 205 -1.52 -33.11 4.82
N PHE A 206 -1.13 -33.45 6.06
CA PHE A 206 0.26 -33.36 6.52
C PHE A 206 0.79 -34.67 7.14
N GLY A 207 0.01 -35.75 7.13
CA GLY A 207 0.38 -37.00 7.81
C GLY A 207 0.56 -36.79 9.31
N ALA A 208 1.63 -37.35 9.87
CA ALA A 208 1.92 -37.26 11.31
C ALA A 208 2.31 -35.85 11.79
N SER A 209 2.74 -34.95 10.89
CA SER A 209 3.15 -33.60 11.28
C SER A 209 1.98 -32.69 11.66
N GLY A 210 0.75 -33.00 11.19
CA GLY A 210 -0.43 -32.18 11.52
C GLY A 210 -0.26 -30.69 11.17
N ALA A 211 -0.87 -29.82 11.95
CA ALA A 211 -0.84 -28.37 11.75
C ALA A 211 0.56 -27.77 11.93
N THR A 212 1.48 -28.43 12.66
CA THR A 212 2.84 -27.91 12.90
C THR A 212 3.66 -27.79 11.62
N ALA A 213 3.32 -28.54 10.57
CA ALA A 213 3.97 -28.43 9.26
C ALA A 213 3.83 -27.03 8.62
N LEU A 214 2.73 -26.30 8.91
CA LEU A 214 2.51 -24.93 8.46
C LEU A 214 3.10 -23.90 9.44
N ALA A 215 3.13 -24.22 10.73
CA ALA A 215 3.65 -23.35 11.78
C ALA A 215 5.15 -23.04 11.61
N ASP A 216 5.90 -23.92 10.94
CA ASP A 216 7.33 -23.73 10.67
C ASP A 216 7.59 -22.70 9.55
N ASP A 217 6.59 -22.32 8.77
CA ASP A 217 6.73 -21.26 7.75
C ASP A 217 6.43 -19.88 8.35
N ALA A 218 7.46 -19.23 8.91
CA ALA A 218 7.33 -17.92 9.52
C ALA A 218 6.79 -16.84 8.57
N LEU A 219 7.04 -16.96 7.23
CA LEU A 219 6.52 -16.02 6.25
C LEU A 219 5.01 -16.17 6.09
N LEU A 220 4.50 -17.40 6.07
CA LEU A 220 3.05 -17.67 6.07
C LEU A 220 2.41 -17.11 7.34
N GLY A 221 2.98 -17.40 8.53
CA GLY A 221 2.49 -16.86 9.79
C GLY A 221 2.42 -15.34 9.81
N CYS A 222 3.45 -14.67 9.27
CA CYS A 222 3.47 -13.21 9.17
C CYS A 222 2.40 -12.67 8.21
N LEU A 223 2.18 -13.33 7.07
CA LEU A 223 1.14 -12.96 6.11
C LEU A 223 -0.27 -13.04 6.73
N LEU A 224 -0.56 -14.14 7.46
CA LEU A 224 -1.87 -14.35 8.08
C LEU A 224 -2.28 -13.24 9.05
N ILE A 225 -1.33 -12.51 9.62
CA ILE A 225 -1.61 -11.43 10.57
C ILE A 225 -1.50 -10.02 9.98
N SER A 226 -1.16 -9.91 8.69
CA SER A 226 -0.80 -8.63 8.08
C SER A 226 -1.81 -8.13 7.05
N ASP A 227 -2.36 -9.00 6.22
CA ASP A 227 -3.30 -8.64 5.14
C ASP A 227 -4.12 -9.87 4.72
N PRO A 228 -5.30 -9.73 4.07
CA PRO A 228 -6.02 -10.85 3.50
C PRO A 228 -5.17 -11.68 2.53
N ILE A 229 -5.26 -13.01 2.61
CA ILE A 229 -4.63 -13.92 1.65
C ILE A 229 -5.35 -13.82 0.31
N THR A 230 -4.63 -13.44 -0.74
CA THR A 230 -5.18 -13.18 -2.08
C THR A 230 -4.87 -14.33 -3.07
N ASP A 231 -4.99 -15.57 -2.61
CA ASP A 231 -4.78 -16.78 -3.41
C ASP A 231 -5.83 -17.84 -3.06
N ILE A 232 -6.55 -18.33 -4.08
CA ILE A 232 -7.66 -19.29 -3.91
C ILE A 232 -7.16 -20.61 -3.29
N GLY A 233 -5.99 -21.09 -3.68
CA GLY A 233 -5.45 -22.35 -3.18
C GLY A 233 -5.10 -22.27 -1.69
N LEU A 234 -4.45 -21.18 -1.28
CA LEU A 234 -4.16 -20.91 0.13
C LEU A 234 -5.44 -20.62 0.92
N GLU A 235 -6.41 -19.88 0.37
CA GLU A 235 -7.71 -19.67 1.00
C GLU A 235 -8.41 -21.00 1.33
N ARG A 236 -8.44 -21.92 0.38
CA ARG A 236 -9.00 -23.26 0.57
C ARG A 236 -8.24 -24.06 1.63
N LEU A 237 -6.90 -24.00 1.62
CA LEU A 237 -6.08 -24.63 2.65
C LEU A 237 -6.39 -24.03 4.03
N MET A 238 -6.43 -22.70 4.17
CA MET A 238 -6.78 -22.04 5.43
C MET A 238 -8.20 -22.39 5.89
N THR A 239 -9.14 -22.57 4.96
CA THR A 239 -10.50 -23.05 5.25
C THR A 239 -10.47 -24.45 5.88
N ASN A 240 -9.68 -25.38 5.35
CA ASN A 240 -9.49 -26.70 5.94
C ASN A 240 -8.84 -26.64 7.33
N MET A 241 -7.82 -25.80 7.49
CA MET A 241 -7.12 -25.63 8.77
C MET A 241 -8.04 -25.05 9.84
N ARG A 242 -8.94 -24.13 9.46
CA ARG A 242 -9.97 -23.57 10.35
C ARG A 242 -10.96 -24.65 10.80
N CYS A 243 -11.40 -25.52 9.88
CA CYS A 243 -12.24 -26.68 10.22
C CYS A 243 -11.52 -27.64 11.20
N GLY A 244 -10.22 -27.88 10.97
CA GLY A 244 -9.38 -28.67 11.87
C GLY A 244 -9.24 -28.06 13.26
N LEU A 245 -9.06 -26.74 13.36
CA LEU A 245 -9.07 -26.01 14.63
C LEU A 245 -10.38 -26.19 15.39
N LEU A 246 -11.51 -26.06 14.69
CA LEU A 246 -12.84 -26.24 15.29
C LEU A 246 -13.01 -27.65 15.86
N ALA A 247 -12.59 -28.69 15.13
CA ALA A 247 -12.64 -30.07 15.59
C ALA A 247 -11.73 -30.28 16.81
N SER A 248 -10.49 -29.80 16.78
CA SER A 248 -9.57 -29.89 17.92
C SER A 248 -10.10 -29.15 19.16
N ALA A 249 -10.72 -27.98 18.97
CA ALA A 249 -11.33 -27.24 20.09
C ALA A 249 -12.56 -27.97 20.69
N ALA A 250 -13.35 -28.65 19.84
CA ALA A 250 -14.50 -29.43 20.32
C ALA A 250 -14.10 -30.65 21.14
N GLU A 251 -12.92 -31.22 20.89
CA GLU A 251 -12.35 -32.39 21.59
C GLU A 251 -11.47 -32.00 22.78
N ALA A 252 -11.05 -30.73 22.90
CA ALA A 252 -10.18 -30.27 23.97
C ALA A 252 -10.85 -30.38 25.34
N ALA A 253 -10.14 -30.95 26.33
CA ALA A 253 -10.49 -30.95 27.72
C ALA A 253 -9.84 -29.76 28.46
N ASP A 254 -10.29 -29.42 29.68
CA ASP A 254 -9.86 -28.23 30.44
C ASP A 254 -8.33 -28.14 30.66
N GLU A 255 -7.63 -29.28 30.68
CA GLU A 255 -6.20 -29.38 30.94
C GLU A 255 -5.34 -29.64 29.68
N ASP A 256 -5.94 -29.77 28.47
CA ASP A 256 -5.20 -30.11 27.26
C ASP A 256 -4.33 -28.95 26.81
N ALA A 257 -3.01 -29.12 26.90
CA ALA A 257 -2.04 -28.24 26.30
C ALA A 257 -1.99 -28.49 24.79
N CYS A 258 -2.32 -27.50 23.98
CA CYS A 258 -2.01 -27.51 22.55
C CYS A 258 -0.48 -27.37 22.36
N ASP A 259 0.08 -28.01 21.34
CA ASP A 259 1.48 -27.71 20.91
C ASP A 259 1.61 -26.20 20.64
N ASP A 260 2.62 -25.56 21.23
CA ASP A 260 2.78 -24.10 21.16
C ASP A 260 2.85 -23.59 19.71
N ARG A 261 3.49 -24.32 18.80
CA ARG A 261 3.59 -23.94 17.38
C ARG A 261 2.26 -24.06 16.66
N ALA A 262 1.50 -25.12 16.99
CA ALA A 262 0.14 -25.26 16.46
C ALA A 262 -0.78 -24.15 16.99
N LEU A 263 -0.65 -23.78 18.26
CA LEU A 263 -1.39 -22.68 18.87
C LEU A 263 -1.04 -21.35 18.20
N ASP A 264 0.24 -21.05 17.96
CA ASP A 264 0.71 -19.85 17.25
C ASP A 264 0.08 -19.76 15.86
N PHE A 265 0.08 -20.87 15.11
CA PHE A 265 -0.54 -20.93 13.78
C PHE A 265 -2.06 -20.72 13.84
N TYR A 266 -2.75 -21.36 14.79
CA TYR A 266 -4.20 -21.20 14.96
C TYR A 266 -4.59 -19.79 15.38
N CYS A 267 -3.80 -19.13 16.21
CA CYS A 267 -3.98 -17.73 16.56
C CYS A 267 -3.77 -16.81 15.34
N ALA A 268 -2.75 -17.07 14.52
CA ALA A 268 -2.54 -16.33 13.29
C ALA A 268 -3.72 -16.52 12.32
N LEU A 269 -4.25 -17.74 12.21
CA LEU A 269 -5.43 -18.06 11.40
C LEU A 269 -6.71 -17.37 11.92
N ALA A 270 -6.94 -17.32 13.22
CA ALA A 270 -8.07 -16.60 13.80
C ALA A 270 -7.98 -15.09 13.54
N ARG A 271 -6.77 -14.53 13.59
CA ARG A 271 -6.51 -13.13 13.22
C ARG A 271 -6.75 -12.88 11.75
N GLN A 272 -6.34 -13.78 10.86
CA GLN A 272 -6.63 -13.71 9.43
C GLN A 272 -8.14 -13.71 9.16
N CYS A 273 -8.90 -14.58 9.84
CA CYS A 273 -10.36 -14.63 9.70
C CYS A 273 -11.04 -13.31 10.10
N PHE A 274 -10.50 -12.62 11.12
CA PHE A 274 -10.97 -11.29 11.51
C PHE A 274 -10.60 -10.20 10.49
N ILE A 275 -9.37 -10.24 9.95
CA ILE A 275 -8.89 -9.26 8.95
C ILE A 275 -9.70 -9.37 7.66
N ASN A 276 -9.98 -10.61 7.19
CA ASN A 276 -10.73 -10.84 5.95
C ASN A 276 -12.25 -10.87 6.13
N ASP A 277 -12.73 -10.46 7.32
CA ASP A 277 -14.14 -10.40 7.68
C ASP A 277 -14.87 -11.75 7.46
N TYR A 278 -14.20 -12.85 7.82
CA TYR A 278 -14.73 -14.22 7.77
C TYR A 278 -15.15 -14.68 6.36
N VAL A 279 -14.34 -14.34 5.36
CA VAL A 279 -14.63 -14.62 3.93
C VAL A 279 -14.64 -16.11 3.58
N TYR A 280 -13.97 -16.96 4.37
CA TYR A 280 -13.77 -18.36 4.05
C TYR A 280 -15.09 -19.14 4.01
N ALA A 281 -15.19 -20.07 3.04
CA ALA A 281 -16.35 -20.91 2.87
C ALA A 281 -16.69 -21.74 4.13
N VAL A 282 -17.97 -21.86 4.45
CA VAL A 282 -18.48 -22.55 5.63
C VAL A 282 -19.56 -23.56 5.21
N THR A 283 -19.51 -24.78 5.72
CA THR A 283 -20.58 -25.76 5.57
C THR A 283 -21.64 -25.60 6.67
N GLU A 284 -22.83 -26.15 6.46
CA GLU A 284 -23.88 -26.15 7.50
C GLU A 284 -23.39 -26.86 8.77
N THR A 285 -22.71 -28.00 8.63
CA THR A 285 -22.15 -28.75 9.78
C THR A 285 -21.08 -27.93 10.52
N GLU A 286 -20.18 -27.24 9.81
CA GLU A 286 -19.20 -26.33 10.45
C GLU A 286 -19.92 -25.22 11.21
N THR A 287 -20.95 -24.63 10.62
CA THR A 287 -21.73 -23.55 11.25
C THR A 287 -22.37 -24.02 12.54
N GLU A 288 -23.02 -25.19 12.55
CA GLU A 288 -23.64 -25.75 13.74
C GLU A 288 -22.60 -26.07 14.84
N GLN A 289 -21.43 -26.60 14.45
CA GLN A 289 -20.37 -26.91 15.42
C GLN A 289 -19.80 -25.64 16.04
N ALA A 290 -19.55 -24.62 15.20
CA ALA A 290 -19.02 -23.32 15.64
C ALA A 290 -20.02 -22.59 16.56
N LEU A 291 -21.31 -22.63 16.26
CA LEU A 291 -22.37 -22.09 17.12
C LEU A 291 -22.41 -22.82 18.48
N ARG A 292 -22.36 -24.16 18.48
CA ARG A 292 -22.33 -24.95 19.74
C ARG A 292 -21.10 -24.62 20.59
N LEU A 293 -19.93 -24.43 19.96
CA LEU A 293 -18.70 -24.04 20.67
C LEU A 293 -18.80 -22.63 21.23
N ARG A 294 -19.34 -21.68 20.44
CA ARG A 294 -19.61 -20.32 20.90
C ARG A 294 -20.53 -20.32 22.15
N ASP A 295 -21.64 -21.04 22.07
CA ASP A 295 -22.62 -21.10 23.17
C ASP A 295 -21.98 -21.70 24.43
N LYS A 296 -21.12 -22.74 24.28
CA LYS A 296 -20.36 -23.31 25.42
C LYS A 296 -19.40 -22.27 26.01
N LEU A 297 -18.69 -21.51 25.19
CA LEU A 297 -17.78 -20.46 25.65
C LEU A 297 -18.55 -19.36 26.39
N GLU A 298 -19.69 -18.90 25.87
CA GLU A 298 -20.53 -17.88 26.52
C GLU A 298 -21.07 -18.37 27.88
N GLN A 299 -21.46 -19.66 27.98
CA GLN A 299 -21.87 -20.28 29.25
C GLN A 299 -20.72 -20.32 30.25
N ALA A 300 -19.52 -20.70 29.81
CA ALA A 300 -18.34 -20.74 30.69
C ALA A 300 -17.95 -19.32 31.17
N LEU A 301 -17.99 -18.32 30.29
CA LEU A 301 -17.75 -16.91 30.64
C LEU A 301 -18.78 -16.42 31.68
N ALA A 302 -20.07 -16.71 31.47
CA ALA A 302 -21.14 -16.29 32.39
C ALA A 302 -21.01 -16.97 33.77
N ALA A 303 -20.55 -18.22 33.82
CA ALA A 303 -20.37 -18.98 35.04
C ALA A 303 -19.00 -18.78 35.71
N SER A 304 -18.09 -18.00 35.11
CA SER A 304 -16.67 -17.92 35.48
C SER A 304 -16.02 -19.31 35.61
N ALA A 305 -16.46 -20.26 34.78
CA ALA A 305 -15.94 -21.62 34.76
C ALA A 305 -14.68 -21.72 33.89
N PRO A 306 -13.77 -22.68 34.19
CA PRO A 306 -12.59 -22.90 33.35
C PRO A 306 -12.99 -23.40 31.95
N TYR A 307 -12.20 -23.07 30.95
CA TYR A 307 -12.39 -23.52 29.57
C TYR A 307 -11.01 -23.60 28.85
N PRO A 308 -10.90 -24.53 27.85
CA PRO A 308 -9.66 -24.70 27.08
C PRO A 308 -9.23 -23.45 26.32
N VAL A 309 -7.92 -23.27 26.17
CA VAL A 309 -7.32 -22.13 25.42
C VAL A 309 -7.76 -22.10 23.95
N LEU A 310 -8.03 -23.27 23.35
CA LEU A 310 -8.48 -23.37 21.96
C LEU A 310 -9.91 -22.86 21.74
N TRP A 311 -10.77 -22.82 22.77
CA TRP A 311 -12.16 -22.40 22.56
C TRP A 311 -12.29 -20.98 22.05
N PRO A 312 -11.74 -19.94 22.71
CA PRO A 312 -11.85 -18.59 22.19
C PRO A 312 -11.08 -18.41 20.86
N VAL A 313 -9.98 -19.13 20.62
CA VAL A 313 -9.25 -19.08 19.35
C VAL A 313 -10.10 -19.64 18.20
N ALA A 314 -10.75 -20.80 18.43
CA ALA A 314 -11.61 -21.41 17.42
C ALA A 314 -12.89 -20.59 17.18
N VAL A 315 -13.53 -20.08 18.24
CA VAL A 315 -14.69 -19.18 18.12
C VAL A 315 -14.28 -17.92 17.35
N GLY A 316 -13.13 -17.31 17.67
CA GLY A 316 -12.58 -16.14 17.00
C GLY A 316 -12.21 -16.35 15.53
N ALA A 317 -12.08 -17.59 15.07
CA ALA A 317 -11.89 -17.93 13.66
C ALA A 317 -13.21 -18.01 12.85
N TYR A 318 -14.38 -18.01 13.52
CA TYR A 318 -15.71 -18.05 12.90
C TYR A 318 -16.57 -16.83 13.19
N PHE A 319 -16.39 -16.21 14.36
CA PHE A 319 -17.19 -15.07 14.83
C PHE A 319 -16.30 -14.03 15.50
N PRO A 320 -16.61 -12.74 15.39
CA PRO A 320 -15.89 -11.70 16.12
C PRO A 320 -16.13 -11.85 17.63
N LEU A 321 -15.06 -12.02 18.41
CA LEU A 321 -15.15 -12.24 19.85
C LEU A 321 -15.81 -11.08 20.61
N HIS A 322 -15.69 -9.84 20.12
CA HIS A 322 -16.33 -8.68 20.73
C HIS A 322 -17.88 -8.71 20.68
N GLY A 323 -18.46 -9.61 19.88
CA GLY A 323 -19.90 -9.86 19.80
C GLY A 323 -20.42 -10.87 20.81
N LEU A 324 -19.54 -11.55 21.57
CA LEU A 324 -19.94 -12.53 22.59
C LEU A 324 -20.54 -11.83 23.80
N ALA A 325 -21.52 -12.48 24.44
CA ALA A 325 -21.96 -12.08 25.77
C ALA A 325 -20.78 -12.16 26.75
N ASN A 326 -20.54 -11.10 27.52
CA ASN A 326 -19.43 -10.99 28.48
C ASN A 326 -18.01 -11.09 27.86
N ALA A 327 -17.82 -10.70 26.59
CA ALA A 327 -16.53 -10.73 25.90
C ALA A 327 -15.39 -10.06 26.71
N ALA A 328 -15.68 -9.04 27.52
CA ALA A 328 -14.70 -8.33 28.34
C ALA A 328 -13.96 -9.25 29.33
N ILE A 329 -14.60 -10.32 29.80
CA ILE A 329 -13.98 -11.30 30.73
C ILE A 329 -12.77 -11.98 30.07
N LEU A 330 -12.76 -12.11 28.73
CA LEU A 330 -11.61 -12.65 27.99
C LEU A 330 -10.34 -11.83 28.21
N LEU A 331 -10.44 -10.54 28.55
CA LEU A 331 -9.29 -9.65 28.80
C LEU A 331 -8.77 -9.73 30.25
N GLU A 332 -9.49 -10.40 31.15
CA GLU A 332 -9.10 -10.52 32.57
C GLU A 332 -8.17 -11.71 32.82
N ARG A 333 -8.14 -12.68 31.88
CA ARG A 333 -7.28 -13.87 31.96
C ARG A 333 -5.91 -13.57 31.38
N SER A 334 -4.86 -14.11 32.01
CA SER A 334 -3.50 -14.12 31.45
C SER A 334 -3.41 -15.18 30.33
N TRP A 335 -3.02 -14.76 29.14
CA TRP A 335 -2.95 -15.61 27.96
C TRP A 335 -1.50 -15.79 27.46
N PRO A 336 -1.17 -16.90 26.76
CA PRO A 336 0.00 -16.96 25.90
C PRO A 336 0.01 -15.78 24.92
N GLN A 337 1.19 -15.28 24.55
CA GLN A 337 1.33 -14.07 23.72
C GLN A 337 0.54 -14.09 22.41
N CYS A 338 0.49 -15.24 21.73
CA CYS A 338 -0.26 -15.41 20.49
C CYS A 338 -1.78 -15.27 20.72
N VAL A 339 -2.31 -15.82 21.82
CA VAL A 339 -3.73 -15.74 22.19
C VAL A 339 -4.08 -14.32 22.65
N ASP A 340 -3.20 -13.68 23.45
CA ASP A 340 -3.38 -12.28 23.87
C ASP A 340 -3.51 -11.36 22.63
N ALA A 341 -2.71 -11.59 21.59
CA ALA A 341 -2.82 -10.84 20.34
C ALA A 341 -4.19 -11.01 19.64
N VAL A 342 -4.85 -12.18 19.75
CA VAL A 342 -6.22 -12.39 19.27
C VAL A 342 -7.21 -11.60 20.15
N MET A 343 -7.06 -11.65 21.48
CA MET A 343 -7.92 -10.91 22.43
C MET A 343 -7.81 -9.40 22.21
N VAL A 344 -6.60 -8.89 22.03
CA VAL A 344 -6.38 -7.48 21.71
C VAL A 344 -7.11 -7.11 20.41
N GLN A 345 -6.89 -7.83 19.33
CA GLN A 345 -7.46 -7.52 18.03
C GLN A 345 -8.99 -7.65 18.00
N GLN A 346 -9.56 -8.69 18.63
CA GLN A 346 -10.98 -9.02 18.48
C GLN A 346 -11.86 -8.56 19.64
N VAL A 347 -11.30 -8.13 20.77
CA VAL A 347 -12.07 -7.68 21.94
C VAL A 347 -11.68 -6.27 22.36
N LYS A 348 -10.37 -6.03 22.64
CA LYS A 348 -9.90 -4.76 23.20
C LYS A 348 -10.01 -3.62 22.17
N GLU A 349 -9.47 -3.79 20.96
CA GLU A 349 -9.50 -2.77 19.93
C GLU A 349 -10.93 -2.36 19.54
N PRO A 350 -11.91 -3.30 19.30
CA PRO A 350 -13.29 -2.94 19.05
C PRO A 350 -14.00 -2.25 20.22
N ALA A 351 -13.64 -2.59 21.47
CA ALA A 351 -14.18 -1.89 22.65
C ALA A 351 -13.68 -0.44 22.72
N GLU A 352 -12.41 -0.21 22.39
CA GLU A 352 -11.81 1.11 22.30
C GLU A 352 -12.44 1.94 21.17
N GLU A 353 -12.67 1.35 19.99
CA GLU A 353 -13.35 1.99 18.87
C GLU A 353 -14.77 2.46 19.26
N ARG A 354 -15.53 1.63 19.97
CA ARG A 354 -16.84 2.05 20.50
C ARG A 354 -16.76 3.24 21.46
N ARG A 355 -15.73 3.28 22.31
CA ARG A 355 -15.48 4.43 23.21
C ARG A 355 -15.13 5.69 22.42
N ILE A 356 -14.27 5.57 21.41
CA ILE A 356 -13.85 6.67 20.53
C ILE A 356 -15.05 7.21 19.74
N ALA A 357 -15.93 6.34 19.20
CA ALA A 357 -17.12 6.72 18.46
C ALA A 357 -18.00 7.73 19.21
N ALA A 358 -18.12 7.56 20.53
CA ALA A 358 -18.90 8.47 21.37
C ALA A 358 -18.27 9.87 21.52
N THR A 359 -17.01 10.07 21.14
CA THR A 359 -16.27 11.33 21.26
C THR A 359 -16.08 12.06 19.93
N ILE A 360 -16.33 11.40 18.79
CA ILE A 360 -16.17 11.99 17.46
C ILE A 360 -17.21 13.10 17.25
N PRO A 361 -16.77 14.34 16.91
CA PRO A 361 -17.70 15.44 16.65
C PRO A 361 -18.52 15.20 15.38
N VAL A 362 -19.79 15.59 15.41
CA VAL A 362 -20.70 15.58 14.27
C VAL A 362 -20.82 17.00 13.73
N LEU A 363 -20.33 17.25 12.52
CA LEU A 363 -20.32 18.59 11.90
C LEU A 363 -21.61 18.86 11.11
N THR A 364 -22.21 17.84 10.50
CA THR A 364 -23.43 17.98 9.69
C THR A 364 -24.41 16.85 9.98
N LYS A 365 -25.69 17.08 9.70
CA LYS A 365 -26.70 16.00 9.73
C LYS A 365 -26.62 15.16 8.48
N ILE A 366 -26.82 13.84 8.63
CA ILE A 366 -26.93 12.88 7.54
C ILE A 366 -28.40 12.51 7.36
N ASP A 367 -29.10 13.13 6.41
CA ASP A 367 -30.53 12.96 6.22
C ASP A 367 -30.93 12.62 4.77
N ALA A 368 -30.02 12.76 3.79
CA ALA A 368 -30.24 12.31 2.42
C ALA A 368 -30.30 10.77 2.35
N GLU A 369 -31.20 10.22 1.55
CA GLU A 369 -31.44 8.78 1.45
C GLU A 369 -30.18 8.01 1.05
N VAL A 370 -29.49 8.46 -0.01
CA VAL A 370 -28.23 7.83 -0.48
C VAL A 370 -27.15 7.95 0.58
N SER A 371 -26.95 9.13 1.20
CA SER A 371 -25.96 9.31 2.28
C SER A 371 -26.21 8.36 3.45
N ARG A 372 -27.48 8.14 3.83
CA ARG A 372 -27.83 7.17 4.88
C ARG A 372 -27.56 5.72 4.48
N ALA A 373 -27.86 5.35 3.23
CA ALA A 373 -27.60 3.99 2.74
C ALA A 373 -26.09 3.70 2.68
N VAL A 374 -25.28 4.66 2.23
CA VAL A 374 -23.81 4.58 2.22
C VAL A 374 -23.27 4.55 3.65
N GLN A 375 -23.78 5.42 4.53
CA GLN A 375 -23.43 5.38 5.95
C GLN A 375 -23.66 4.01 6.56
N GLN A 376 -24.86 3.45 6.40
CA GLN A 376 -25.21 2.13 6.94
C GLN A 376 -24.27 1.05 6.42
N GLN A 377 -23.94 1.05 5.13
CA GLN A 377 -22.98 0.08 4.56
C GLN A 377 -21.64 0.09 5.28
N TYR A 378 -21.06 1.28 5.53
CA TYR A 378 -19.76 1.42 6.18
C TYR A 378 -19.81 1.33 7.71
N GLU A 379 -20.97 1.56 8.34
CA GLU A 379 -21.18 1.23 9.77
C GLU A 379 -21.16 -0.30 9.99
N GLU A 380 -21.75 -1.07 9.07
CA GLU A 380 -21.77 -2.52 9.13
C GLU A 380 -20.44 -3.15 8.69
N SER A 381 -19.74 -2.53 7.74
CA SER A 381 -18.55 -3.06 7.07
C SER A 381 -17.51 -1.96 6.84
N PRO A 382 -16.78 -1.50 7.87
CA PRO A 382 -15.72 -0.53 7.71
C PRO A 382 -14.65 -0.99 6.72
N TYR A 383 -14.23 -0.14 5.79
CA TYR A 383 -13.34 -0.47 4.69
C TYR A 383 -12.23 0.58 4.46
N PRO A 384 -11.02 0.14 4.12
CA PRO A 384 -10.46 -1.22 4.30
C PRO A 384 -10.07 -1.48 5.77
N ARG A 385 -9.95 -2.74 6.19
CA ARG A 385 -9.36 -3.11 7.50
C ARG A 385 -7.86 -3.30 7.37
N TRP A 386 -7.13 -2.22 7.37
CA TRP A 386 -5.66 -2.27 7.29
C TRP A 386 -5.02 -2.45 8.67
N VAL A 387 -3.88 -3.12 8.73
CA VAL A 387 -3.14 -3.41 9.97
C VAL A 387 -1.95 -2.48 10.16
N THR A 388 -1.24 -2.19 9.07
CA THR A 388 -0.01 -1.42 9.09
C THR A 388 0.03 -0.47 7.89
N PRO A 389 0.30 0.84 8.10
CA PRO A 389 0.43 1.79 7.02
C PRO A 389 1.80 1.72 6.36
N GLU A 390 1.95 2.33 5.20
CA GLU A 390 3.24 2.55 4.56
C GLU A 390 4.20 3.31 5.49
N PRO A 391 5.51 2.99 5.48
CA PRO A 391 6.49 3.77 6.22
C PRO A 391 6.48 5.24 5.76
N PRO A 392 6.80 6.20 6.63
CA PRO A 392 6.81 7.60 6.23
C PRO A 392 7.82 7.80 5.09
N GLY A 393 7.32 8.20 3.94
CA GLY A 393 8.11 8.65 2.81
C GLY A 393 8.78 10.02 3.10
N PRO A 394 9.55 10.57 2.15
CA PRO A 394 10.03 11.94 2.24
C PRO A 394 8.82 12.87 2.38
N ALA A 395 8.98 13.94 3.17
CA ALA A 395 7.94 14.93 3.35
C ALA A 395 7.41 15.39 1.98
N ILE A 396 6.10 15.41 1.81
CA ILE A 396 5.49 15.95 0.59
C ILE A 396 5.82 17.45 0.58
N VAL A 397 6.78 17.81 -0.26
CA VAL A 397 7.02 19.20 -0.62
C VAL A 397 6.02 19.49 -1.72
N LEU A 398 4.94 20.17 -1.40
CA LEU A 398 4.10 20.83 -2.40
C LEU A 398 4.93 21.97 -2.96
N ASN A 399 5.77 21.68 -3.98
CA ASN A 399 6.91 22.49 -4.44
C ASN A 399 6.56 23.91 -4.89
N GLU A 400 5.30 24.24 -5.06
CA GLU A 400 4.84 25.59 -5.40
C GLU A 400 4.03 26.22 -4.24
N TYR A 401 3.72 25.45 -3.21
CA TYR A 401 2.97 25.85 -2.04
C TYR A 401 3.84 25.70 -0.79
N GLN A 402 4.73 26.67 -0.55
CA GLN A 402 5.25 26.92 0.79
C GLN A 402 4.45 28.08 1.41
N PRO A 403 3.31 27.80 2.04
CA PRO A 403 2.69 28.84 2.84
C PRO A 403 3.64 29.12 4.01
N GLN A 404 3.89 30.39 4.26
CA GLN A 404 4.49 30.83 5.52
C GLN A 404 3.60 30.45 6.73
N ASN A 405 2.39 29.95 6.47
CA ASN A 405 1.36 29.52 7.40
C ASN A 405 1.20 27.99 7.40
N THR A 406 0.60 27.46 8.45
CA THR A 406 0.20 26.05 8.57
C THR A 406 -0.76 25.68 7.45
N LEU A 407 -0.48 24.59 6.74
CA LEU A 407 -1.31 24.05 5.66
C LEU A 407 -2.64 23.53 6.21
N GLU A 408 -3.76 24.08 5.79
CA GLU A 408 -5.11 23.60 6.13
C GLU A 408 -5.56 22.56 5.10
N VAL A 409 -5.85 21.35 5.57
CA VAL A 409 -6.15 20.18 4.74
C VAL A 409 -7.50 19.60 5.07
N LEU A 410 -8.28 19.28 4.03
CA LEU A 410 -9.50 18.47 4.14
C LEU A 410 -9.29 17.13 3.46
N ILE A 411 -9.58 16.05 4.17
CA ILE A 411 -9.71 14.70 3.58
C ILE A 411 -11.18 14.32 3.64
N ALA A 412 -11.83 14.28 2.49
CA ALA A 412 -13.24 14.01 2.34
C ALA A 412 -13.48 12.54 2.02
N GLY A 413 -14.25 11.83 2.86
CA GLY A 413 -14.45 10.39 2.74
C GLY A 413 -13.19 9.61 3.15
N CYS A 414 -12.70 9.85 4.37
CA CYS A 414 -11.42 9.26 4.82
C CYS A 414 -11.51 7.76 5.11
N GLY A 415 -12.71 7.18 5.19
CA GLY A 415 -12.92 5.78 5.54
C GLY A 415 -12.23 5.42 6.85
N THR A 416 -11.58 4.26 6.89
CA THR A 416 -10.77 3.80 8.02
C THR A 416 -9.41 4.50 8.16
N GLY A 417 -9.15 5.55 7.37
CA GLY A 417 -8.08 6.50 7.59
C GLY A 417 -6.69 6.10 7.08
N LEU A 418 -6.52 5.03 6.28
CA LEU A 418 -5.20 4.62 5.80
C LEU A 418 -4.45 5.76 5.10
N SER A 419 -5.04 6.34 4.05
CA SER A 419 -4.42 7.46 3.32
C SER A 419 -4.26 8.70 4.21
N THR A 420 -5.18 8.91 5.15
CA THR A 420 -5.13 10.03 6.09
C THR A 420 -3.91 9.96 7.00
N VAL A 421 -3.66 8.80 7.62
CA VAL A 421 -2.52 8.63 8.53
C VAL A 421 -1.19 8.67 7.78
N GLU A 422 -1.14 8.15 6.55
CA GLU A 422 0.05 8.22 5.70
C GLU A 422 0.35 9.67 5.30
N PHE A 423 -0.66 10.42 4.89
CA PHE A 423 -0.53 11.85 4.57
C PHE A 423 -0.12 12.67 5.80
N ALA A 424 -0.72 12.41 6.96
CA ALA A 424 -0.39 13.10 8.23
C ALA A 424 1.07 12.88 8.65
N ARG A 425 1.61 11.68 8.46
CA ARG A 425 3.02 11.35 8.72
C ARG A 425 3.99 12.09 7.80
N GLN A 426 3.58 12.32 6.55
CA GLN A 426 4.38 13.02 5.54
C GLN A 426 4.27 14.55 5.64
N THR A 427 3.25 15.05 6.33
CA THR A 427 2.96 16.48 6.48
C THR A 427 2.78 16.88 7.94
N PRO A 428 3.78 16.72 8.81
CA PRO A 428 3.63 16.90 10.26
C PRO A 428 3.27 18.34 10.69
N ARG A 429 3.42 19.33 9.80
CA ARG A 429 3.05 20.73 10.03
C ARG A 429 1.65 21.09 9.50
N ALA A 430 0.98 20.19 8.81
CA ALA A 430 -0.38 20.42 8.33
C ALA A 430 -1.39 20.30 9.48
N ARG A 431 -2.52 21.00 9.36
CA ARG A 431 -3.71 20.78 10.17
C ARG A 431 -4.73 20.07 9.32
N ILE A 432 -4.98 18.80 9.62
CA ILE A 432 -5.80 17.92 8.80
C ILE A 432 -7.17 17.76 9.46
N THR A 433 -8.23 18.04 8.70
CA THR A 433 -9.60 17.67 9.04
C THR A 433 -10.01 16.52 8.14
N ALA A 434 -10.25 15.35 8.73
CA ALA A 434 -10.67 14.14 8.01
C ALA A 434 -12.13 13.85 8.34
N ILE A 435 -12.95 13.70 7.31
CA ILE A 435 -14.40 13.48 7.48
C ILE A 435 -14.86 12.22 6.79
N ASP A 436 -15.86 11.58 7.38
CA ASP A 436 -16.58 10.45 6.81
C ASP A 436 -18.03 10.41 7.29
N LEU A 437 -18.87 9.61 6.63
CA LEU A 437 -20.24 9.35 7.07
C LEU A 437 -20.29 8.35 8.23
N SER A 438 -19.37 7.37 8.27
CA SER A 438 -19.38 6.24 9.19
C SER A 438 -18.58 6.53 10.47
N LEU A 439 -19.24 6.45 11.62
CA LEU A 439 -18.57 6.50 12.93
C LEU A 439 -17.69 5.26 13.17
N ALA A 440 -18.08 4.10 12.68
CA ALA A 440 -17.26 2.89 12.76
C ALA A 440 -15.93 3.06 12.03
N SER A 441 -15.96 3.60 10.80
CA SER A 441 -14.75 3.92 10.03
C SER A 441 -13.88 4.98 10.72
N LEU A 442 -14.50 6.07 11.18
CA LEU A 442 -13.79 7.16 11.87
C LEU A 442 -13.17 6.72 13.20
N SER A 443 -13.84 5.83 13.94
CA SER A 443 -13.32 5.30 15.21
C SER A 443 -12.08 4.45 14.98
N TYR A 444 -12.11 3.61 13.95
CA TYR A 444 -10.95 2.84 13.51
C TYR A 444 -9.78 3.77 13.13
N ALA A 445 -10.06 4.77 12.30
CA ALA A 445 -9.07 5.76 11.87
C ALA A 445 -8.44 6.51 13.05
N SER A 446 -9.27 6.96 14.01
CA SER A 446 -8.82 7.67 15.21
C SER A 446 -7.95 6.79 16.10
N ARG A 447 -8.37 5.54 16.38
CA ARG A 447 -7.57 4.58 17.15
C ARG A 447 -6.20 4.35 16.49
N MET A 448 -6.18 4.20 15.16
CA MET A 448 -4.92 3.98 14.45
C MET A 448 -4.03 5.22 14.44
N ALA A 449 -4.59 6.41 14.33
CA ALA A 449 -3.85 7.67 14.46
C ALA A 449 -3.26 7.84 15.86
N GLU A 450 -4.02 7.55 16.92
CA GLU A 450 -3.55 7.55 18.32
C GLU A 450 -2.40 6.54 18.52
N LYS A 451 -2.54 5.31 18.00
CA LYS A 451 -1.52 4.25 18.03
C LYS A 451 -0.21 4.69 17.36
N LEU A 452 -0.30 5.52 16.32
CA LEU A 452 0.85 6.07 15.58
C LEU A 452 1.37 7.39 16.16
N GLY A 453 0.77 7.92 17.24
CA GLY A 453 1.17 9.16 17.89
C GLY A 453 0.90 10.42 17.06
N LEU A 454 -0.07 10.39 16.14
CA LEU A 454 -0.41 11.53 15.30
C LEU A 454 -1.27 12.54 16.06
N THR A 455 -0.88 13.81 16.02
CA THR A 455 -1.57 14.92 16.71
C THR A 455 -2.05 16.00 15.76
N ASN A 456 -1.76 15.88 14.47
CA ASN A 456 -2.06 16.87 13.45
C ASN A 456 -3.30 16.54 12.61
N VAL A 457 -4.10 15.53 13.01
CA VAL A 457 -5.35 15.13 12.36
C VAL A 457 -6.53 15.16 13.35
N GLN A 458 -7.65 15.67 12.89
CA GLN A 458 -8.94 15.67 13.58
C GLN A 458 -9.97 14.93 12.74
N PHE A 459 -10.61 13.93 13.32
CA PHE A 459 -11.67 13.16 12.68
C PHE A 459 -13.03 13.71 13.07
N ALA A 460 -13.97 13.79 12.10
CA ALA A 460 -15.32 14.26 12.35
C ALA A 460 -16.34 13.58 11.42
N GLN A 461 -17.52 13.30 11.92
CA GLN A 461 -18.62 12.81 11.11
C GLN A 461 -19.27 13.96 10.33
N ALA A 462 -19.37 13.80 9.00
CA ALA A 462 -20.01 14.82 8.15
C ALA A 462 -20.51 14.23 6.83
N ASP A 463 -21.65 14.75 6.34
CA ASP A 463 -22.05 14.62 4.95
C ASP A 463 -21.39 15.76 4.15
N LEU A 464 -20.49 15.39 3.21
CA LEU A 464 -19.74 16.37 2.44
C LEU A 464 -20.63 17.32 1.63
N LEU A 465 -21.84 16.88 1.22
CA LEU A 465 -22.80 17.72 0.51
C LEU A 465 -23.29 18.93 1.33
N LYS A 466 -23.13 18.89 2.64
CA LYS A 466 -23.56 19.96 3.57
C LYS A 466 -22.42 20.83 4.12
N LEU A 467 -21.17 20.54 3.75
CA LEU A 467 -20.02 21.27 4.26
C LEU A 467 -19.92 22.71 3.75
N GLY A 468 -20.51 23.05 2.62
CA GLY A 468 -20.46 24.41 2.05
C GLY A 468 -20.91 25.51 3.01
N ALA A 469 -21.76 25.18 4.00
CA ALA A 469 -22.22 26.12 5.03
C ALA A 469 -21.25 26.30 6.21
N ALA A 470 -20.13 25.51 6.27
CA ALA A 470 -19.25 25.51 7.43
C ALA A 470 -18.28 26.71 7.51
N GLY A 471 -18.20 27.55 6.47
CA GLY A 471 -17.40 28.79 6.45
C GLY A 471 -15.89 28.58 6.60
N ARG A 472 -15.39 27.35 6.32
CA ARG A 472 -13.98 27.00 6.36
C ARG A 472 -13.44 26.85 4.95
N GLU A 473 -12.19 27.23 4.76
CA GLU A 473 -11.48 27.07 3.49
C GLU A 473 -10.18 26.29 3.72
N PHE A 474 -9.76 25.55 2.68
CA PHE A 474 -8.62 24.67 2.73
C PHE A 474 -7.65 24.97 1.59
N ASP A 475 -6.36 24.79 1.86
CA ASP A 475 -5.28 24.91 0.88
C ASP A 475 -5.19 23.65 0.00
N TYR A 476 -5.51 22.51 0.63
CA TYR A 476 -5.48 21.19 -0.01
C TYR A 476 -6.73 20.38 0.36
N ILE A 477 -7.33 19.74 -0.65
CA ILE A 477 -8.45 18.81 -0.46
C ILE A 477 -8.12 17.48 -1.13
N ASP A 478 -8.28 16.36 -0.40
CA ASP A 478 -8.29 15.01 -0.95
C ASP A 478 -9.72 14.48 -1.00
N ALA A 479 -10.19 14.11 -2.19
CA ALA A 479 -11.47 13.47 -2.44
C ALA A 479 -11.27 12.17 -3.25
N SER A 480 -10.32 11.35 -2.81
CA SER A 480 -10.04 10.07 -3.45
C SER A 480 -11.00 8.99 -2.96
N GLY A 481 -11.79 8.40 -3.86
CA GLY A 481 -12.66 7.27 -3.52
C GLY A 481 -14.01 7.65 -2.90
N VAL A 482 -14.49 8.90 -2.99
CA VAL A 482 -15.73 9.33 -2.33
C VAL A 482 -16.79 9.87 -3.29
N LEU A 483 -16.41 10.68 -4.26
CA LEU A 483 -17.38 11.42 -5.10
C LEU A 483 -18.29 10.49 -5.91
N HIS A 484 -17.76 9.38 -6.42
CA HIS A 484 -18.51 8.42 -7.22
C HIS A 484 -19.53 7.58 -6.41
N HIS A 485 -19.57 7.73 -5.10
CA HIS A 485 -20.56 7.13 -4.21
C HIS A 485 -21.70 8.09 -3.82
N LEU A 486 -21.65 9.33 -4.27
CA LEU A 486 -22.74 10.30 -4.06
C LEU A 486 -23.89 10.07 -5.06
N ALA A 487 -25.08 10.54 -4.71
CA ALA A 487 -26.20 10.57 -5.65
C ALA A 487 -25.89 11.41 -6.91
N ASP A 488 -25.21 12.54 -6.73
CA ASP A 488 -24.65 13.37 -7.79
C ASP A 488 -23.17 13.70 -7.48
N PRO A 489 -22.22 13.01 -8.16
CA PRO A 489 -20.79 13.25 -8.00
C PRO A 489 -20.37 14.70 -8.24
N TRP A 490 -21.02 15.33 -9.22
CA TRP A 490 -20.67 16.67 -9.65
C TRP A 490 -21.12 17.74 -8.64
N ALA A 491 -22.29 17.54 -8.00
CA ALA A 491 -22.75 18.40 -6.91
C ALA A 491 -21.77 18.34 -5.73
N GLY A 492 -21.34 17.13 -5.34
CA GLY A 492 -20.34 16.97 -4.28
C GLY A 492 -19.02 17.63 -4.63
N TRP A 493 -18.56 17.49 -5.86
CA TRP A 493 -17.31 18.12 -6.31
C TRP A 493 -17.40 19.65 -6.29
N ARG A 494 -18.55 20.24 -6.69
CA ARG A 494 -18.77 21.70 -6.55
C ARG A 494 -18.71 22.17 -5.10
N VAL A 495 -19.29 21.41 -4.17
CA VAL A 495 -19.18 21.73 -2.74
C VAL A 495 -17.71 21.78 -2.31
N LEU A 496 -16.91 20.77 -2.65
CA LEU A 496 -15.49 20.76 -2.30
C LEU A 496 -14.70 21.88 -2.96
N LEU A 497 -14.99 22.21 -4.24
CA LEU A 497 -14.38 23.36 -4.91
C LEU A 497 -14.73 24.69 -4.26
N SER A 498 -15.92 24.82 -3.65
CA SER A 498 -16.30 26.03 -2.90
C SER A 498 -15.49 26.20 -1.62
N LEU A 499 -15.00 25.11 -1.04
CA LEU A 499 -14.15 25.08 0.16
C LEU A 499 -12.65 25.20 -0.16
N LEU A 500 -12.27 25.07 -1.42
CA LEU A 500 -10.87 25.17 -1.85
C LEU A 500 -10.51 26.64 -2.04
N ARG A 501 -9.43 27.10 -1.41
CA ARG A 501 -8.89 28.45 -1.59
C ARG A 501 -8.52 28.73 -3.05
N PRO A 502 -8.50 30.00 -3.49
CA PRO A 502 -7.81 30.37 -4.72
C PRO A 502 -6.35 29.87 -4.69
N GLU A 503 -5.85 29.38 -5.81
CA GLU A 503 -4.55 28.70 -5.93
C GLU A 503 -4.41 27.39 -5.14
N GLY A 504 -5.48 26.93 -4.47
CA GLY A 504 -5.52 25.65 -3.79
C GLY A 504 -5.49 24.47 -4.75
N VAL A 505 -5.04 23.33 -4.23
CA VAL A 505 -4.89 22.08 -4.98
C VAL A 505 -5.85 21.03 -4.44
N MET A 506 -6.49 20.28 -5.33
CA MET A 506 -7.34 19.16 -4.95
C MET A 506 -6.88 17.89 -5.65
N GLN A 507 -6.74 16.81 -4.87
CA GLN A 507 -6.60 15.45 -5.38
C GLN A 507 -7.99 14.84 -5.54
N VAL A 508 -8.24 14.21 -6.69
CA VAL A 508 -9.51 13.57 -7.00
C VAL A 508 -9.26 12.11 -7.38
N GLY A 509 -10.09 11.21 -6.85
CA GLY A 509 -10.10 9.80 -7.21
C GLY A 509 -11.49 9.39 -7.70
N LEU A 510 -11.62 8.92 -8.97
CA LEU A 510 -12.88 8.51 -9.59
C LEU A 510 -12.74 7.18 -10.30
N TYR A 511 -13.80 6.38 -10.34
CA TYR A 511 -13.79 5.10 -11.04
C TYR A 511 -13.97 5.25 -12.56
N SER A 512 -13.05 4.63 -13.31
CA SER A 512 -13.11 4.58 -14.77
C SER A 512 -14.24 3.67 -15.29
N ALA A 513 -15.03 4.17 -16.21
CA ALA A 513 -16.05 3.38 -16.89
C ALA A 513 -15.43 2.25 -17.75
N LEU A 514 -14.26 2.50 -18.37
CA LEU A 514 -13.56 1.55 -19.21
C LEU A 514 -12.82 0.49 -18.39
N ALA A 515 -12.10 0.88 -17.36
CA ALA A 515 -11.29 -0.04 -16.57
C ALA A 515 -12.12 -0.96 -15.64
N ARG A 516 -13.31 -0.54 -15.22
CA ARG A 516 -14.19 -1.32 -14.32
C ARG A 516 -15.22 -2.21 -15.03
N ARG A 517 -14.92 -2.67 -16.26
CA ARG A 517 -15.83 -3.54 -17.02
C ARG A 517 -16.08 -4.89 -16.35
N SER A 518 -15.05 -5.48 -15.73
CA SER A 518 -15.18 -6.72 -14.96
C SER A 518 -16.08 -6.57 -13.74
N VAL A 519 -15.94 -5.46 -13.02
CA VAL A 519 -16.83 -5.09 -11.91
C VAL A 519 -18.27 -4.92 -12.40
N GLY A 520 -18.46 -4.28 -13.57
CA GLY A 520 -19.78 -4.15 -14.21
C GLY A 520 -20.42 -5.50 -14.54
N ALA A 521 -19.65 -6.44 -15.08
CA ALA A 521 -20.11 -7.80 -15.37
C ALA A 521 -20.48 -8.56 -14.09
N ALA A 522 -19.68 -8.45 -13.04
CA ALA A 522 -19.97 -9.08 -11.74
C ALA A 522 -21.24 -8.49 -11.09
N ARG A 523 -21.43 -7.17 -11.13
CA ARG A 523 -22.65 -6.51 -10.61
C ARG A 523 -23.91 -6.92 -11.41
N ALA A 524 -23.79 -7.09 -12.73
CA ALA A 524 -24.88 -7.62 -13.55
C ALA A 524 -25.23 -9.05 -13.14
N PHE A 525 -24.25 -9.91 -12.92
CA PHE A 525 -24.45 -11.28 -12.44
C PHE A 525 -25.08 -11.33 -11.04
N ILE A 526 -24.65 -10.43 -10.14
CA ILE A 526 -25.25 -10.27 -8.79
C ILE A 526 -26.74 -9.93 -8.91
N ALA A 527 -27.08 -8.96 -9.75
CA ALA A 527 -28.47 -8.54 -9.97
C ALA A 527 -29.32 -9.65 -10.61
N GLU A 528 -28.79 -10.35 -11.63
CA GLU A 528 -29.47 -11.47 -12.31
C GLU A 528 -29.80 -12.62 -11.32
N ARG A 529 -28.87 -12.94 -10.43
CA ARG A 529 -29.02 -14.04 -9.46
C ARG A 529 -29.67 -13.63 -8.16
N GLY A 530 -29.89 -12.34 -7.93
CA GLY A 530 -30.51 -11.79 -6.72
C GLY A 530 -29.66 -11.93 -5.47
N TYR A 531 -28.32 -11.94 -5.58
CA TYR A 531 -27.46 -11.98 -4.40
C TYR A 531 -27.58 -10.69 -3.59
N LEU A 532 -27.68 -10.83 -2.26
CA LEU A 532 -27.78 -9.74 -1.31
C LEU A 532 -26.39 -9.37 -0.73
N PRO A 533 -26.19 -8.10 -0.25
CA PRO A 533 -24.93 -7.64 0.31
C PRO A 533 -24.70 -8.11 1.76
N VAL A 534 -24.95 -9.41 2.04
CA VAL A 534 -24.74 -10.05 3.33
C VAL A 534 -23.68 -11.16 3.21
N ALA A 535 -22.92 -11.39 4.26
CA ALA A 535 -21.73 -12.25 4.23
C ALA A 535 -21.98 -13.65 3.62
N GLU A 536 -23.12 -14.29 3.94
CA GLU A 536 -23.50 -15.59 3.38
C GLU A 536 -23.66 -15.54 1.86
N GLN A 537 -24.38 -14.54 1.36
CA GLN A 537 -24.65 -14.38 -0.08
C GLN A 537 -23.40 -13.96 -0.84
N ILE A 538 -22.53 -13.13 -0.24
CA ILE A 538 -21.23 -12.77 -0.80
C ILE A 538 -20.34 -14.01 -0.92
N ARG A 539 -20.29 -14.90 0.08
CA ARG A 539 -19.57 -16.19 -0.03
C ARG A 539 -20.11 -17.05 -1.16
N ARG A 540 -21.44 -17.21 -1.28
CA ARG A 540 -22.08 -17.95 -2.40
C ARG A 540 -21.75 -17.33 -3.77
N PHE A 541 -21.81 -16.02 -3.88
CA PHE A 541 -21.40 -15.31 -5.08
C PHE A 541 -19.92 -15.60 -5.43
N ARG A 542 -19.01 -15.49 -4.45
CA ARG A 542 -17.58 -15.78 -4.66
C ARG A 542 -17.34 -17.22 -5.13
N GLU A 543 -18.03 -18.19 -4.55
CA GLU A 543 -17.95 -19.59 -4.99
C GLU A 543 -18.41 -19.75 -6.45
N ALA A 544 -19.51 -19.11 -6.83
CA ALA A 544 -19.99 -19.12 -8.22
C ALA A 544 -18.98 -18.48 -9.19
N VAL A 545 -18.36 -17.37 -8.80
CA VAL A 545 -17.30 -16.71 -9.59
C VAL A 545 -16.05 -17.59 -9.71
N MET A 546 -15.61 -18.21 -8.62
CA MET A 546 -14.45 -19.11 -8.62
C MET A 546 -14.68 -20.37 -9.47
N ALA A 547 -15.92 -20.80 -9.61
CA ALA A 547 -16.33 -21.92 -10.46
C ALA A 547 -16.62 -21.55 -11.93
N ALA A 548 -16.66 -20.24 -12.26
CA ALA A 548 -16.90 -19.78 -13.62
C ALA A 548 -15.75 -20.14 -14.57
N ASP A 549 -16.03 -20.14 -15.87
CA ASP A 549 -15.08 -20.48 -16.91
C ASP A 549 -13.86 -19.56 -16.90
N ASP A 550 -12.68 -20.16 -17.08
CA ASP A 550 -11.42 -19.42 -17.20
C ASP A 550 -11.47 -18.49 -18.43
N GLY A 551 -11.04 -17.25 -18.25
CA GLY A 551 -11.09 -16.22 -19.29
C GLY A 551 -12.44 -15.49 -19.40
N SER A 552 -13.47 -15.86 -18.65
CA SER A 552 -14.69 -15.06 -18.57
C SER A 552 -14.41 -13.72 -17.86
N MET A 553 -15.11 -12.67 -18.32
CA MET A 553 -15.00 -11.34 -17.67
C MET A 553 -15.47 -11.40 -16.21
N LEU A 554 -16.42 -12.25 -15.88
CA LEU A 554 -16.88 -12.47 -14.52
C LEU A 554 -15.75 -13.00 -13.64
N LYS A 555 -15.00 -14.01 -14.11
CA LYS A 555 -13.89 -14.59 -13.32
C LYS A 555 -12.72 -13.63 -13.14
N SER A 556 -12.55 -12.65 -14.01
CA SER A 556 -11.45 -11.68 -13.89
C SER A 556 -11.50 -10.83 -12.59
N VAL A 557 -12.67 -10.76 -11.91
CA VAL A 557 -12.76 -10.07 -10.62
C VAL A 557 -11.97 -10.75 -9.50
N VAL A 558 -11.60 -12.03 -9.67
CA VAL A 558 -10.70 -12.74 -8.72
C VAL A 558 -9.30 -12.15 -8.68
N GLN A 559 -8.91 -11.37 -9.68
CA GLN A 559 -7.61 -10.67 -9.71
C GLN A 559 -7.55 -9.44 -8.80
N TRP A 560 -8.70 -8.97 -8.30
CA TRP A 560 -8.77 -7.86 -7.37
C TRP A 560 -8.54 -8.36 -5.94
N ASN A 561 -7.65 -7.70 -5.21
CA ASN A 561 -7.39 -8.05 -3.81
C ASN A 561 -8.67 -7.98 -2.97
N ASP A 562 -9.54 -7.01 -3.27
CA ASP A 562 -10.83 -6.80 -2.60
C ASP A 562 -11.78 -8.01 -2.69
N PHE A 563 -11.54 -8.93 -3.59
CA PHE A 563 -12.32 -10.18 -3.68
C PHE A 563 -12.10 -11.10 -2.46
N PHE A 564 -11.01 -10.95 -1.71
CA PHE A 564 -10.56 -11.89 -0.66
C PHE A 564 -10.92 -11.48 0.78
N ALA A 565 -11.78 -10.47 0.95
CA ALA A 565 -12.39 -10.12 2.23
C ALA A 565 -13.88 -9.77 2.01
N ILE A 566 -14.75 -10.04 3.01
CA ILE A 566 -16.20 -9.77 2.86
C ILE A 566 -16.49 -8.29 2.73
N ASN A 567 -15.94 -7.45 3.62
CA ASN A 567 -16.12 -6.02 3.60
C ASN A 567 -15.58 -5.37 2.31
N GLU A 568 -14.42 -5.83 1.83
CA GLU A 568 -13.80 -5.34 0.58
C GLU A 568 -14.59 -5.79 -0.65
N CYS A 569 -15.01 -7.06 -0.70
CA CYS A 569 -15.86 -7.59 -1.78
C CYS A 569 -17.23 -6.90 -1.81
N ARG A 570 -17.78 -6.57 -0.63
CA ARG A 570 -19.01 -5.79 -0.50
C ARG A 570 -18.85 -4.40 -1.08
N ASP A 571 -17.75 -3.72 -0.77
CA ASP A 571 -17.43 -2.39 -1.31
C ASP A 571 -17.26 -2.44 -2.83
N LEU A 572 -16.43 -3.35 -3.34
CA LEU A 572 -16.12 -3.46 -4.76
C LEU A 572 -17.34 -3.79 -5.62
N LEU A 573 -18.18 -4.77 -5.19
CA LEU A 573 -19.17 -5.42 -6.04
C LEU A 573 -20.63 -5.21 -5.60
N PHE A 574 -20.89 -4.98 -4.32
CA PHE A 574 -22.23 -4.86 -3.75
C PHE A 574 -22.54 -3.44 -3.26
N HIS A 575 -21.69 -2.46 -3.57
CA HIS A 575 -21.89 -1.09 -3.10
C HIS A 575 -23.25 -0.54 -3.52
N VAL A 576 -23.96 0.11 -2.57
CA VAL A 576 -25.32 0.62 -2.77
C VAL A 576 -25.42 1.70 -3.85
N GLN A 577 -24.33 2.48 -4.05
CA GLN A 577 -24.28 3.58 -5.02
C GLN A 577 -22.86 3.67 -5.63
N GLU A 578 -22.76 3.54 -6.95
CA GLU A 578 -21.49 3.70 -7.66
C GLU A 578 -21.72 4.33 -9.04
N HIS A 579 -21.02 5.42 -9.31
CA HIS A 579 -20.89 6.01 -10.63
C HIS A 579 -19.55 5.60 -11.27
N ARG A 580 -19.59 5.27 -12.55
CA ARG A 580 -18.41 5.04 -13.39
C ARG A 580 -18.33 6.16 -14.40
N ILE A 581 -17.23 6.87 -14.40
CA ILE A 581 -17.05 8.16 -15.05
C ILE A 581 -16.04 8.01 -16.21
N THR A 582 -16.21 8.82 -17.26
CA THR A 582 -15.32 8.87 -18.42
C THR A 582 -14.45 10.13 -18.39
N LEU A 583 -13.29 10.10 -19.05
CA LEU A 583 -12.42 11.28 -19.17
C LEU A 583 -13.09 12.47 -19.88
N PRO A 584 -13.93 12.28 -20.95
CA PRO A 584 -14.71 13.38 -21.52
C PRO A 584 -15.66 14.06 -20.52
N GLU A 585 -16.32 13.31 -19.62
CA GLU A 585 -17.17 13.90 -18.58
C GLU A 585 -16.36 14.73 -17.58
N ILE A 586 -15.19 14.21 -17.15
CA ILE A 586 -14.26 14.97 -16.30
C ILE A 586 -13.83 16.26 -17.00
N LYS A 587 -13.41 16.19 -18.28
CA LYS A 587 -13.02 17.36 -19.07
C LYS A 587 -14.12 18.40 -19.14
N ALA A 588 -15.36 17.98 -19.41
CA ALA A 588 -16.51 18.88 -19.48
C ALA A 588 -16.78 19.58 -18.14
N PHE A 589 -16.71 18.85 -17.02
CA PHE A 589 -16.88 19.40 -15.70
C PHE A 589 -15.78 20.43 -15.35
N LEU A 590 -14.52 20.10 -15.56
CA LEU A 590 -13.39 21.00 -15.27
C LEU A 590 -13.49 22.30 -16.07
N ALA A 591 -13.90 22.21 -17.33
CA ALA A 591 -14.12 23.40 -18.17
C ALA A 591 -15.28 24.27 -17.64
N ALA A 592 -16.40 23.65 -17.24
CA ALA A 592 -17.55 24.37 -16.69
C ALA A 592 -17.22 25.09 -15.38
N GLU A 593 -16.45 24.45 -14.48
CA GLU A 593 -16.06 25.00 -13.17
C GLU A 593 -14.78 25.86 -13.24
N ARG A 594 -14.16 26.01 -14.42
CA ARG A 594 -12.91 26.76 -14.64
C ARG A 594 -11.76 26.30 -13.75
N VAL A 595 -11.62 24.99 -13.58
CA VAL A 595 -10.56 24.35 -12.81
C VAL A 595 -9.56 23.72 -13.77
N GLN A 596 -8.27 23.84 -13.46
CA GLN A 596 -7.19 23.32 -14.31
C GLN A 596 -6.86 21.87 -13.94
N PHE A 597 -6.78 21.01 -14.93
CA PHE A 597 -6.21 19.67 -14.79
C PHE A 597 -4.68 19.76 -14.71
N ALA A 598 -4.09 19.28 -13.61
CA ALA A 598 -2.65 19.35 -13.38
C ALA A 598 -1.91 18.04 -13.72
N GLY A 599 -2.65 16.95 -13.99
CA GLY A 599 -2.09 15.67 -14.41
C GLY A 599 -2.51 14.50 -13.52
N PHE A 600 -2.31 13.28 -14.05
CA PHE A 600 -2.56 12.04 -13.33
C PHE A 600 -1.41 11.65 -12.40
N MET A 601 -1.75 11.00 -11.30
CA MET A 601 -0.81 10.24 -10.46
C MET A 601 -0.59 8.88 -11.11
N LEU A 602 0.58 8.70 -11.73
CA LEU A 602 0.88 7.53 -12.54
C LEU A 602 2.07 6.77 -11.99
N ASP A 603 2.04 5.46 -12.12
CA ASP A 603 3.25 4.66 -12.00
C ASP A 603 4.23 4.95 -13.16
N PRO A 604 5.54 4.76 -12.95
CA PRO A 604 6.55 5.08 -13.96
C PRO A 604 6.38 4.35 -15.29
N SER A 605 5.84 3.12 -15.27
CA SER A 605 5.66 2.29 -16.46
C SER A 605 4.52 2.81 -17.33
N THR A 606 3.39 3.17 -16.73
CA THR A 606 2.25 3.80 -17.41
C THR A 606 2.66 5.16 -17.99
N ARG A 607 3.40 5.98 -17.23
CA ARG A 607 3.92 7.25 -17.73
C ARG A 607 4.84 7.07 -18.94
N ALA A 608 5.74 6.08 -18.90
CA ALA A 608 6.65 5.77 -20.00
C ALA A 608 5.90 5.28 -21.25
N ARG A 609 4.89 4.40 -21.09
CA ARG A 609 4.03 3.93 -22.19
C ARG A 609 3.28 5.08 -22.84
N PHE A 610 2.70 5.97 -22.03
CA PHE A 610 1.99 7.14 -22.54
C PHE A 610 2.93 8.10 -23.29
N ALA A 611 4.10 8.40 -22.74
CA ALA A 611 5.11 9.26 -23.37
C ALA A 611 5.65 8.67 -24.70
N ALA A 612 5.78 7.35 -24.79
CA ALA A 612 6.15 6.68 -26.03
C ALA A 612 5.06 6.81 -27.11
N HIS A 613 3.77 6.82 -26.70
CA HIS A 613 2.64 6.99 -27.61
C HIS A 613 2.43 8.46 -28.00
N PHE A 614 2.60 9.39 -27.05
CA PHE A 614 2.48 10.83 -27.23
C PHE A 614 3.76 11.53 -26.76
N PRO A 615 4.76 11.74 -27.65
CA PRO A 615 6.08 12.28 -27.25
C PRO A 615 6.06 13.74 -26.78
N ASP A 616 5.02 14.51 -27.11
CA ASP A 616 4.86 15.88 -26.67
C ASP A 616 4.59 15.94 -25.15
N PRO A 617 5.43 16.58 -24.32
CA PRO A 617 5.20 16.71 -22.89
C PRO A 617 3.85 17.35 -22.50
N ALA A 618 3.31 18.23 -23.35
CA ALA A 618 2.01 18.86 -23.14
C ALA A 618 0.84 17.83 -23.16
N ALA A 619 1.06 16.65 -23.77
CA ALA A 619 0.09 15.57 -23.78
C ALA A 619 -0.27 15.06 -22.37
N LEU A 620 0.63 15.19 -21.39
CA LEU A 620 0.40 14.73 -20.01
C LEU A 620 -0.77 15.44 -19.32
N THR A 621 -1.12 16.64 -19.78
CA THR A 621 -2.25 17.43 -19.27
C THR A 621 -3.43 17.48 -20.26
N ASP A 622 -3.39 16.71 -21.33
CA ASP A 622 -4.45 16.62 -22.35
C ASP A 622 -5.36 15.40 -22.12
N LEU A 623 -6.56 15.64 -21.59
CA LEU A 623 -7.53 14.58 -21.29
C LEU A 623 -8.07 13.86 -22.54
N ASP A 624 -8.06 14.47 -23.73
CA ASP A 624 -8.46 13.79 -24.96
C ASP A 624 -7.43 12.75 -25.39
N ARG A 625 -6.14 13.06 -25.27
CA ARG A 625 -5.05 12.10 -25.51
C ARG A 625 -5.06 10.96 -24.52
N TRP A 626 -5.34 11.26 -23.25
CA TRP A 626 -5.53 10.22 -22.23
C TRP A 626 -6.73 9.34 -22.53
N HIS A 627 -7.84 9.89 -23.01
CA HIS A 627 -9.01 9.13 -23.40
C HIS A 627 -8.72 8.17 -24.58
N THR A 628 -7.97 8.66 -25.58
CA THR A 628 -7.50 7.82 -26.70
C THR A 628 -6.63 6.68 -26.17
N PHE A 629 -5.66 6.97 -25.31
CA PHE A 629 -4.76 5.98 -24.72
C PHE A 629 -5.50 4.94 -23.88
N GLU A 630 -6.45 5.35 -23.04
CA GLU A 630 -7.27 4.46 -22.24
C GLU A 630 -8.18 3.58 -23.11
N THR A 631 -8.68 4.09 -24.22
CA THR A 631 -9.51 3.32 -25.15
C THR A 631 -8.72 2.15 -25.77
N GLU A 632 -7.45 2.38 -26.08
CA GLU A 632 -6.53 1.36 -26.60
C GLU A 632 -6.01 0.41 -25.49
N ALA A 633 -5.86 0.92 -24.27
CA ALA A 633 -5.38 0.18 -23.11
C ALA A 633 -6.34 0.37 -21.91
N PRO A 634 -7.51 -0.30 -21.92
CA PRO A 634 -8.60 -0.04 -20.97
C PRO A 634 -8.25 -0.25 -19.50
N ASP A 635 -7.26 -1.07 -19.21
CA ASP A 635 -6.82 -1.36 -17.84
C ASP A 635 -5.84 -0.31 -17.27
N THR A 636 -5.55 0.77 -18.04
CA THR A 636 -4.63 1.84 -17.62
C THR A 636 -5.01 2.43 -16.26
N PHE A 637 -6.29 2.59 -15.99
CA PHE A 637 -6.81 3.15 -14.74
C PHE A 637 -7.62 2.11 -13.94
N ALA A 638 -7.15 0.87 -13.90
CA ALA A 638 -7.87 -0.25 -13.25
C ALA A 638 -8.26 0.07 -11.79
N GLY A 639 -7.39 0.69 -11.00
CA GLY A 639 -7.72 1.14 -9.65
C GLY A 639 -8.73 2.28 -9.66
N MET A 640 -8.34 3.43 -10.16
CA MET A 640 -9.17 4.62 -10.39
C MET A 640 -8.37 5.70 -11.14
N TYR A 641 -9.05 6.67 -11.71
CA TYR A 641 -8.44 7.93 -12.10
C TYR A 641 -7.99 8.66 -10.83
N ARG A 642 -6.70 8.80 -10.60
CA ARG A 642 -6.15 9.63 -9.53
C ARG A 642 -5.40 10.79 -10.16
N PHE A 643 -5.86 12.01 -9.90
CA PHE A 643 -5.32 13.19 -10.57
C PHE A 643 -5.42 14.43 -9.70
N TRP A 644 -4.66 15.42 -10.09
CA TRP A 644 -4.60 16.72 -9.45
C TRP A 644 -5.37 17.74 -10.26
N VAL A 645 -6.07 18.62 -9.54
CA VAL A 645 -6.67 19.83 -10.11
C VAL A 645 -6.23 21.05 -9.32
N HIS A 646 -6.11 22.17 -10.00
CA HIS A 646 -5.71 23.46 -9.42
C HIS A 646 -6.81 24.47 -9.65
N LYS A 647 -7.20 25.21 -8.59
CA LYS A 647 -8.16 26.31 -8.66
C LYS A 647 -7.39 27.60 -8.97
N PRO A 648 -7.55 28.24 -10.15
CA PRO A 648 -6.81 29.44 -10.49
C PRO A 648 -7.09 30.59 -9.52
N ALA A 649 -6.14 31.51 -9.40
CA ALA A 649 -6.34 32.77 -8.70
C ALA A 649 -7.56 33.52 -9.28
N VAL A 650 -8.33 34.14 -8.42
CA VAL A 650 -9.39 35.06 -8.89
C VAL A 650 -8.71 36.27 -9.53
N PRO A 651 -8.99 36.60 -10.80
CA PRO A 651 -8.42 37.79 -11.40
C PRO A 651 -8.79 39.01 -10.53
N SER A 652 -7.77 39.75 -10.09
CA SER A 652 -7.99 41.02 -9.39
C SER A 652 -8.83 41.90 -10.32
N GLN A 653 -10.04 42.30 -9.89
CA GLN A 653 -10.79 43.31 -10.59
C GLN A 653 -9.90 44.57 -10.63
N GLU A 654 -9.40 44.91 -11.83
CA GLU A 654 -8.80 46.23 -12.05
C GLU A 654 -9.80 47.25 -11.54
N THR A 655 -9.44 47.92 -10.46
CA THR A 655 -10.16 49.10 -9.97
C THR A 655 -10.07 50.12 -11.09
N THR A 656 -11.08 50.18 -11.94
CA THR A 656 -11.22 51.28 -12.90
C THR A 656 -11.25 52.57 -12.10
N ALA A 657 -10.08 53.19 -11.99
CA ALA A 657 -9.95 54.56 -11.50
C ALA A 657 -10.87 55.42 -12.35
N LYS A 658 -11.93 55.99 -11.76
CA LYS A 658 -12.71 57.06 -12.40
C LYS A 658 -11.76 58.21 -12.70
N PRO A 659 -11.70 58.70 -13.96
CA PRO A 659 -11.04 59.97 -14.24
C PRO A 659 -11.86 61.10 -13.56
N GLY A 660 -11.17 61.83 -12.67
CA GLY A 660 -11.68 63.07 -12.05
C GLY A 660 -11.76 64.23 -13.01
#